data_9dd95925a25dffe03548b91d9034ee10
#
_entry.id   9dd95925a25dffe03548b91d9034ee10
#
_cell.length_a   1.000
_cell.length_b   1.000
_cell.length_c   1.000
_cell.angle_alpha   90.00
_cell.angle_beta   90.00
_cell.angle_gamma   90.00
#
_symmetry.space_group_name_H-M   'P 1'
#
loop_
_entity.id
_entity.type
_entity.pdbx_description
1 polymer ?
#
loop_
_entity_poly.entity_id
_entity_poly.type
_entity_poly.pdbx_seq_one_letter_code
_entity_poly.pdbx_strand_id
1 'polypeptide(L)'
;MSRYPHLLSPLDLGFTTLPNRVLMGSMHVGLEEAERGFERMAAFYAARARGGVGLIVTGGIAPNDEGRPYEGGARLTTGAEAEQHRVVTDAVHREGGRIALQILHFGRYAYHADLVAPSALQAPISPHVPRELTDAEVERTIDDYVRTARLAREAGYDGVEIMGSEGYLINEFVAARTNHRGDRWGGSYENRMRFPVEIVRRVREAVGADFIVVYRLSMLDLVPGGSTLDEVITLAKAVEAAGATIINTGIGWHEARIPTIATSVPRGAYTWVTKRLMGEVSVPLVTTNRINTPEVAEALLAEGTADMVSMARPMLADPDFVAKAAAGRAEAINTCIGCNQACLDHTFSGQITSCLVNPRACHETELVLAPTRRRKRVAVVGAGPAGLACAVSAAERGHEVTLFDAASEIGGQLNVARKVPGKQEFDETLRYFRTQLAAHGVDVRLNTRVGVADLTGHDEVVVATGVTPRTPDIPGVDHPCVVGYLDVLREGAPVGERVAILGAGGIGFDVAEYLTDGGDKAHEDPETYFRLWGVDTDYRAPGGLAAPERPAPPRTVHLLQRKTSKVGAGLGKTTGWIHRTELRHRGVTMVPGVRYDRIDDAGLHITVGDESTVLEVDTVVLCTGQEPSRGLYDDLVAAGHRAHLIGGADVAAELDAKRAVKQGTELAAAL
;
A
#
# COMPACT_ATOMS: atom_id res chain seq x y z
N MET A 1 19.36 4.71 26.89
CA MET A 1 19.75 4.91 25.48
C MET A 1 18.55 4.53 24.64
N SER A 2 18.32 5.23 23.50
CA SER A 2 17.23 4.87 22.59
C SER A 2 17.42 3.45 22.06
N ARG A 3 16.32 2.74 21.84
CA ARG A 3 16.31 1.42 21.18
C ARG A 3 16.70 1.53 19.69
N TYR A 4 16.51 2.72 19.09
CA TYR A 4 16.74 3.00 17.67
C TYR A 4 17.68 4.20 17.50
N PRO A 5 18.98 4.08 17.89
CA PRO A 5 19.90 5.20 17.94
C PRO A 5 20.26 5.76 16.55
N HIS A 6 20.29 4.93 15.50
CA HIS A 6 20.59 5.40 14.13
C HIS A 6 19.37 6.08 13.52
N LEU A 7 18.18 5.47 13.63
CA LEU A 7 16.92 6.03 13.10
C LEU A 7 16.61 7.40 13.69
N LEU A 8 16.85 7.58 14.98
CA LEU A 8 16.53 8.80 15.74
C LEU A 8 17.68 9.79 15.82
N SER A 9 18.82 9.51 15.17
CA SER A 9 19.92 10.47 15.13
C SER A 9 19.61 11.62 14.18
N PRO A 10 20.04 12.85 14.50
CA PRO A 10 19.88 13.98 13.59
C PRO A 10 20.74 13.80 12.32
N LEU A 11 20.34 14.49 11.24
CA LEU A 11 21.10 14.58 10.00
C LEU A 11 21.37 16.04 9.68
N ASP A 12 22.65 16.41 9.67
CA ASP A 12 23.11 17.74 9.27
C ASP A 12 23.21 17.84 7.74
N LEU A 13 22.51 18.81 7.16
CA LEU A 13 22.57 19.15 5.73
C LEU A 13 23.46 20.39 5.46
N GLY A 14 24.20 20.86 6.46
CA GLY A 14 25.08 22.02 6.39
C GLY A 14 24.38 23.35 6.71
N PHE A 15 23.25 23.63 6.10
CA PHE A 15 22.44 24.85 6.34
C PHE A 15 21.21 24.61 7.23
N THR A 16 20.82 23.36 7.43
CA THR A 16 19.75 22.93 8.33
C THR A 16 20.00 21.51 8.82
N THR A 17 19.41 21.16 9.98
CA THR A 17 19.50 19.82 10.55
C THR A 17 18.12 19.18 10.59
N LEU A 18 17.98 17.96 10.07
CA LEU A 18 16.79 17.14 10.25
C LEU A 18 16.86 16.45 11.62
N PRO A 19 15.74 16.36 12.36
CA PRO A 19 15.74 15.84 13.73
C PRO A 19 15.99 14.32 13.83
N ASN A 20 15.77 13.60 12.75
CA ASN A 20 15.97 12.15 12.64
C ASN A 20 16.12 11.73 11.18
N ARG A 21 16.30 10.42 10.96
CA ARG A 21 16.57 9.81 9.64
C ARG A 21 15.31 9.33 8.91
N VAL A 22 14.13 9.82 9.29
CA VAL A 22 12.84 9.39 8.69
C VAL A 22 12.36 10.45 7.71
N LEU A 23 12.20 10.05 6.46
CA LEU A 23 11.51 10.80 5.42
C LEU A 23 10.12 10.19 5.18
N MET A 24 9.05 10.99 5.30
CA MET A 24 7.74 10.59 4.82
C MET A 24 7.72 10.76 3.30
N GLY A 25 7.74 9.62 2.59
CA GLY A 25 7.73 9.62 1.12
C GLY A 25 6.44 10.16 0.53
N SER A 26 6.54 10.73 -0.66
CA SER A 26 5.42 11.30 -1.41
C SER A 26 4.29 10.29 -1.63
N MET A 27 3.07 10.76 -1.44
CA MET A 27 1.83 10.05 -1.77
C MET A 27 0.80 11.04 -2.28
N HIS A 28 0.25 10.79 -3.47
CA HIS A 28 -0.96 11.47 -3.91
C HIS A 28 -2.13 10.93 -3.11
N VAL A 29 -2.77 11.78 -2.34
CA VAL A 29 -3.81 11.36 -1.38
C VAL A 29 -5.23 11.75 -1.80
N GLY A 30 -5.37 12.50 -2.90
CA GLY A 30 -6.65 12.99 -3.42
C GLY A 30 -7.24 14.14 -2.60
N LEU A 31 -6.51 14.63 -1.59
CA LEU A 31 -6.86 15.86 -0.88
C LEU A 31 -6.47 17.10 -1.69
N GLU A 32 -5.51 16.95 -2.58
CA GLU A 32 -4.98 17.98 -3.47
C GLU A 32 -6.08 18.61 -4.33
N GLU A 33 -7.09 17.82 -4.72
CA GLU A 33 -8.22 18.23 -5.56
C GLU A 33 -9.56 18.21 -4.81
N ALA A 34 -9.55 17.89 -3.50
CA ALA A 34 -10.77 17.77 -2.71
C ALA A 34 -11.35 19.13 -2.32
N GLU A 35 -12.64 19.16 -2.02
CA GLU A 35 -13.25 20.31 -1.36
C GLU A 35 -12.57 20.59 -0.01
N ARG A 36 -12.18 21.85 0.24
CA ARG A 36 -11.37 22.28 1.39
C ARG A 36 -10.05 21.48 1.48
N GLY A 37 -9.47 21.13 0.33
CA GLY A 37 -8.33 20.23 0.25
C GLY A 37 -7.11 20.74 1.02
N PHE A 38 -6.80 22.04 0.95
CA PHE A 38 -5.65 22.61 1.64
C PHE A 38 -5.78 22.54 3.18
N GLU A 39 -6.98 22.80 3.74
CA GLU A 39 -7.21 22.65 5.19
C GLU A 39 -7.11 21.17 5.61
N ARG A 40 -7.61 20.25 4.79
CA ARG A 40 -7.51 18.82 5.04
C ARG A 40 -6.06 18.32 4.93
N MET A 41 -5.31 18.77 3.91
CA MET A 41 -3.87 18.51 3.79
C MET A 41 -3.10 19.08 4.97
N ALA A 42 -3.44 20.28 5.44
CA ALA A 42 -2.83 20.89 6.61
C ALA A 42 -3.01 20.01 7.86
N ALA A 43 -4.21 19.50 8.12
CA ALA A 43 -4.47 18.59 9.23
C ALA A 43 -3.70 17.26 9.06
N PHE A 44 -3.69 16.72 7.85
CA PHE A 44 -3.00 15.49 7.51
C PHE A 44 -1.49 15.58 7.75
N TYR A 45 -0.81 16.58 7.19
CA TYR A 45 0.65 16.72 7.34
C TYR A 45 1.05 17.19 8.74
N ALA A 46 0.27 18.08 9.38
CA ALA A 46 0.53 18.53 10.76
C ALA A 46 0.49 17.35 11.76
N ALA A 47 -0.41 16.39 11.58
CA ALA A 47 -0.44 15.19 12.42
C ALA A 47 0.87 14.39 12.35
N ARG A 48 1.47 14.25 11.15
CA ARG A 48 2.75 13.54 10.95
C ARG A 48 3.94 14.35 11.46
N ALA A 49 3.90 15.67 11.32
CA ALA A 49 4.91 16.57 11.90
C ALA A 49 4.90 16.47 13.43
N ARG A 50 3.73 16.51 14.07
CA ARG A 50 3.57 16.29 15.52
C ARG A 50 4.06 14.90 15.93
N GLY A 51 3.84 13.90 15.08
CA GLY A 51 4.34 12.52 15.22
C GLY A 51 5.87 12.39 15.08
N GLY A 52 6.59 13.48 14.76
CA GLY A 52 8.05 13.54 14.81
C GLY A 52 8.76 13.13 13.51
N VAL A 53 8.10 13.11 12.37
CA VAL A 53 8.74 12.81 11.07
C VAL A 53 9.83 13.85 10.76
N GLY A 54 11.01 13.40 10.33
CA GLY A 54 12.17 14.26 10.09
C GLY A 54 12.02 15.19 8.90
N LEU A 55 11.50 14.67 7.78
CA LEU A 55 11.16 15.44 6.58
C LEU A 55 9.92 14.85 5.93
N ILE A 56 8.94 15.68 5.59
CA ILE A 56 7.72 15.29 4.88
C ILE A 56 7.86 15.68 3.41
N VAL A 57 7.45 14.81 2.49
CA VAL A 57 7.31 15.12 1.06
C VAL A 57 5.84 15.02 0.68
N THR A 58 5.30 16.07 0.03
CA THR A 58 3.89 16.09 -0.40
C THR A 58 3.59 15.09 -1.50
N GLY A 59 2.33 14.89 -1.82
CA GLY A 59 1.90 14.32 -3.11
C GLY A 59 2.47 15.11 -4.28
N GLY A 60 2.53 14.47 -5.45
CA GLY A 60 3.09 15.08 -6.66
C GLY A 60 2.25 16.25 -7.16
N ILE A 61 2.88 17.40 -7.38
CA ILE A 61 2.28 18.64 -7.88
C ILE A 61 2.87 18.94 -9.26
N ALA A 62 2.02 19.14 -10.26
CA ALA A 62 2.47 19.36 -11.63
C ALA A 62 3.09 20.75 -11.81
N PRO A 63 4.20 20.88 -12.60
CA PRO A 63 4.82 22.16 -12.90
C PRO A 63 4.10 22.94 -14.01
N ASN A 64 3.24 22.27 -14.76
CA ASN A 64 2.44 22.85 -15.86
C ASN A 64 1.19 22.00 -16.14
N ASP A 65 0.37 22.40 -17.09
CA ASP A 65 -0.88 21.72 -17.43
C ASP A 65 -0.66 20.35 -18.09
N GLU A 66 0.37 20.23 -18.94
CA GLU A 66 0.73 18.99 -19.65
C GLU A 66 1.22 17.90 -18.67
N GLY A 67 1.76 18.34 -17.51
CA GLY A 67 2.32 17.45 -16.49
C GLY A 67 1.32 16.91 -15.48
N ARG A 68 0.06 17.33 -15.50
CA ARG A 68 -0.98 16.87 -14.57
C ARG A 68 -1.32 15.38 -14.76
N PRO A 69 -1.78 14.68 -13.71
CA PRO A 69 -2.22 13.28 -13.84
C PRO A 69 -3.48 13.14 -14.70
N TYR A 70 -4.41 14.07 -14.59
CA TYR A 70 -5.69 14.14 -15.28
C TYR A 70 -6.15 15.60 -15.39
N GLU A 71 -7.18 15.87 -16.16
CA GLU A 71 -7.76 17.19 -16.28
C GLU A 71 -8.27 17.68 -14.90
N GLY A 72 -7.81 18.86 -14.48
CA GLY A 72 -8.10 19.40 -13.13
C GLY A 72 -7.17 18.93 -12.01
N GLY A 73 -6.19 18.06 -12.30
CA GLY A 73 -5.20 17.64 -11.31
C GLY A 73 -4.36 18.79 -10.75
N ALA A 74 -3.80 18.59 -9.54
CA ALA A 74 -3.08 19.63 -8.81
C ALA A 74 -1.81 20.11 -9.54
N ARG A 75 -1.59 21.42 -9.51
CA ARG A 75 -0.42 22.09 -10.08
C ARG A 75 0.00 23.28 -9.22
N LEU A 76 1.22 23.77 -9.43
CA LEU A 76 1.72 25.00 -8.80
C LEU A 76 2.43 25.86 -9.85
N THR A 77 1.71 26.81 -10.44
CA THR A 77 2.13 27.63 -11.59
C THR A 77 1.99 29.13 -11.36
N THR A 78 1.28 29.54 -10.31
CA THR A 78 0.98 30.95 -10.01
C THR A 78 1.20 31.28 -8.55
N GLY A 79 1.42 32.58 -8.24
CA GLY A 79 1.51 33.07 -6.85
C GLY A 79 0.20 32.90 -6.07
N ALA A 80 -0.96 32.92 -6.74
CA ALA A 80 -2.25 32.67 -6.08
C ALA A 80 -2.37 31.21 -5.61
N GLU A 81 -1.88 30.25 -6.40
CA GLU A 81 -1.80 28.85 -5.99
C GLU A 81 -0.80 28.67 -4.81
N ALA A 82 0.38 29.36 -4.87
CA ALA A 82 1.35 29.35 -3.78
C ALA A 82 0.78 29.84 -2.45
N GLU A 83 -0.04 30.88 -2.46
CA GLU A 83 -0.69 31.40 -1.25
C GLU A 83 -1.63 30.36 -0.61
N GLN A 84 -2.32 29.54 -1.41
CA GLN A 84 -3.15 28.44 -0.90
C GLN A 84 -2.30 27.37 -0.17
N HIS A 85 -1.10 27.07 -0.66
CA HIS A 85 -0.19 26.12 -0.04
C HIS A 85 0.33 26.59 1.33
N ARG A 86 0.33 27.90 1.66
CA ARG A 86 0.78 28.40 2.96
C ARG A 86 0.00 27.82 4.14
N VAL A 87 -1.27 27.50 3.96
CA VAL A 87 -2.09 26.86 5.00
C VAL A 87 -1.46 25.53 5.44
N VAL A 88 -0.86 24.79 4.50
CA VAL A 88 -0.21 23.50 4.73
C VAL A 88 1.14 23.68 5.41
N THR A 89 2.01 24.54 4.86
CA THR A 89 3.37 24.75 5.39
C THR A 89 3.33 25.36 6.79
N ASP A 90 2.46 26.33 7.03
CA ASP A 90 2.26 26.95 8.35
C ASP A 90 1.76 25.93 9.39
N ALA A 91 0.88 25.00 8.99
CA ALA A 91 0.38 23.98 9.90
C ALA A 91 1.49 22.98 10.30
N VAL A 92 2.34 22.59 9.35
CA VAL A 92 3.48 21.71 9.61
C VAL A 92 4.53 22.41 10.49
N HIS A 93 4.85 23.67 10.20
CA HIS A 93 5.84 24.43 10.96
C HIS A 93 5.39 24.70 12.39
N ARG A 94 4.09 24.93 12.64
CA ARG A 94 3.55 25.07 14.01
C ARG A 94 3.78 23.81 14.87
N GLU A 95 3.86 22.65 14.25
CA GLU A 95 4.21 21.40 14.92
C GLU A 95 5.72 21.12 14.93
N GLY A 96 6.56 22.06 14.47
CA GLY A 96 8.02 21.94 14.43
C GLY A 96 8.54 21.03 13.30
N GLY A 97 7.69 20.63 12.35
CA GLY A 97 8.05 19.77 11.22
C GLY A 97 8.73 20.53 10.08
N ARG A 98 9.24 19.77 9.11
CA ARG A 98 9.75 20.26 7.82
C ARG A 98 9.03 19.57 6.67
N ILE A 99 8.74 20.33 5.61
CA ILE A 99 7.97 19.84 4.48
C ILE A 99 8.57 20.30 3.15
N ALA A 100 8.71 19.37 2.20
CA ALA A 100 9.12 19.61 0.82
C ALA A 100 7.98 19.30 -0.15
N LEU A 101 7.86 20.09 -1.21
CA LEU A 101 6.87 19.86 -2.27
C LEU A 101 7.47 18.93 -3.33
N GLN A 102 6.80 17.83 -3.68
CA GLN A 102 7.20 17.04 -4.83
C GLN A 102 6.75 17.70 -6.13
N ILE A 103 7.69 17.98 -7.03
CA ILE A 103 7.40 18.45 -8.39
C ILE A 103 7.39 17.23 -9.32
N LEU A 104 6.21 16.92 -9.86
CA LEU A 104 5.95 15.73 -10.64
C LEU A 104 5.29 16.07 -11.97
N HIS A 105 5.92 15.72 -13.07
CA HIS A 105 5.34 15.75 -14.40
C HIS A 105 5.05 14.33 -14.86
N PHE A 106 3.77 13.99 -15.09
CA PHE A 106 3.34 12.62 -15.36
C PHE A 106 3.86 12.04 -16.69
N GLY A 107 4.24 12.91 -17.64
CA GLY A 107 4.71 12.43 -18.94
C GLY A 107 3.67 11.56 -19.64
N ARG A 108 4.11 10.46 -20.24
CA ARG A 108 3.24 9.50 -20.95
C ARG A 108 2.29 8.71 -20.04
N TYR A 109 2.40 8.86 -18.72
CA TYR A 109 1.51 8.22 -17.74
C TYR A 109 0.28 9.06 -17.40
N ALA A 110 0.17 10.27 -17.92
CA ALA A 110 -1.02 11.09 -17.73
C ALA A 110 -2.26 10.46 -18.40
N TYR A 111 -3.42 10.72 -17.80
CA TYR A 111 -4.73 10.18 -18.25
C TYR A 111 -5.58 11.20 -19.00
N HIS A 112 -4.99 12.32 -19.47
CA HIS A 112 -5.61 13.32 -20.33
C HIS A 112 -5.01 13.27 -21.75
N ALA A 113 -5.67 13.88 -22.73
CA ALA A 113 -5.27 13.80 -24.13
C ALA A 113 -4.05 14.67 -24.50
N ASP A 114 -3.72 15.69 -23.67
CA ASP A 114 -2.64 16.66 -23.94
C ASP A 114 -1.29 16.22 -23.35
N LEU A 115 -1.14 14.93 -23.02
CA LEU A 115 0.08 14.40 -22.45
C LEU A 115 1.26 14.48 -23.43
N VAL A 116 2.46 14.70 -22.87
CA VAL A 116 3.70 14.85 -23.63
C VAL A 116 4.79 13.91 -23.11
N ALA A 117 5.78 13.62 -23.96
CA ALA A 117 6.90 12.73 -23.64
C ALA A 117 8.12 13.09 -24.48
N PRO A 118 9.33 12.52 -24.19
CA PRO A 118 10.48 12.70 -25.08
C PRO A 118 10.27 12.10 -26.48
N SER A 119 9.43 11.07 -26.60
CA SER A 119 9.06 10.44 -27.88
C SER A 119 7.60 9.99 -27.87
N ALA A 120 6.95 9.92 -29.01
CA ALA A 120 5.52 9.58 -29.14
C ALA A 120 5.25 8.06 -28.93
N LEU A 121 5.56 7.56 -27.73
CA LEU A 121 5.44 6.15 -27.34
C LEU A 121 4.38 5.98 -26.25
N GLN A 122 3.27 5.33 -26.60
CA GLN A 122 2.18 5.06 -25.65
C GLN A 122 2.65 4.15 -24.50
N ALA A 123 2.29 4.50 -23.26
CA ALA A 123 2.48 3.62 -22.12
C ALA A 123 1.39 2.54 -22.07
N PRO A 124 1.71 1.29 -21.64
CA PRO A 124 0.71 0.22 -21.53
C PRO A 124 -0.41 0.52 -20.52
N ILE A 125 -0.21 1.50 -19.64
CA ILE A 125 -1.14 1.88 -18.59
C ILE A 125 -1.88 3.20 -18.88
N SER A 126 -1.59 3.87 -20.00
CA SER A 126 -2.30 5.08 -20.44
C SER A 126 -3.17 4.79 -21.68
N PRO A 127 -4.38 5.34 -21.77
CA PRO A 127 -5.23 5.21 -22.96
C PRO A 127 -4.78 6.08 -24.13
N HIS A 128 -3.86 7.03 -23.92
CA HIS A 128 -3.46 8.03 -24.89
C HIS A 128 -2.02 7.86 -25.37
N VAL A 129 -1.76 8.28 -26.61
CA VAL A 129 -0.40 8.39 -27.17
C VAL A 129 0.12 9.80 -26.87
N PRO A 130 1.30 9.94 -26.22
CA PRO A 130 1.85 11.25 -25.93
C PRO A 130 2.33 11.96 -27.21
N ARG A 131 2.26 13.27 -27.20
CA ARG A 131 2.93 14.12 -28.20
C ARG A 131 4.40 14.26 -27.83
N GLU A 132 5.29 14.14 -28.81
CA GLU A 132 6.72 14.40 -28.62
C GLU A 132 6.98 15.90 -28.38
N LEU A 133 7.76 16.22 -27.34
CA LEU A 133 8.19 17.57 -27.04
C LEU A 133 9.23 18.06 -28.07
N THR A 134 9.05 19.27 -28.60
CA THR A 134 10.09 19.98 -29.36
C THR A 134 11.23 20.44 -28.45
N ASP A 135 12.38 20.80 -29.00
CA ASP A 135 13.52 21.35 -28.24
C ASP A 135 13.12 22.59 -27.41
N ALA A 136 12.34 23.50 -27.99
CA ALA A 136 11.87 24.69 -27.29
C ALA A 136 10.88 24.36 -26.15
N GLU A 137 10.08 23.31 -26.31
CA GLU A 137 9.17 22.86 -25.25
C GLU A 137 9.89 22.13 -24.12
N VAL A 138 10.97 21.42 -24.41
CA VAL A 138 11.83 20.84 -23.36
C VAL A 138 12.43 21.97 -22.51
N GLU A 139 12.98 23.03 -23.13
CA GLU A 139 13.50 24.20 -22.40
C GLU A 139 12.41 24.89 -21.55
N ARG A 140 11.21 25.09 -22.12
CA ARG A 140 10.06 25.64 -21.39
C ARG A 140 9.68 24.76 -20.19
N THR A 141 9.69 23.44 -20.36
CA THR A 141 9.36 22.51 -19.28
C THR A 141 10.39 22.61 -18.14
N ILE A 142 11.69 22.77 -18.45
CA ILE A 142 12.71 23.03 -17.44
C ILE A 142 12.41 24.33 -16.68
N ASP A 143 12.05 25.40 -17.38
CA ASP A 143 11.68 26.68 -16.77
C ASP A 143 10.40 26.57 -15.91
N ASP A 144 9.46 25.70 -16.28
CA ASP A 144 8.28 25.38 -15.48
C ASP A 144 8.65 24.73 -14.14
N TYR A 145 9.59 23.78 -14.11
CA TYR A 145 10.14 23.22 -12.85
C TYR A 145 10.80 24.30 -11.98
N VAL A 146 11.57 25.19 -12.59
CA VAL A 146 12.22 26.30 -11.87
C VAL A 146 11.18 27.25 -11.27
N ARG A 147 10.16 27.62 -12.04
CA ARG A 147 9.06 28.46 -11.56
C ARG A 147 8.34 27.81 -10.38
N THR A 148 7.99 26.53 -10.50
CA THR A 148 7.32 25.77 -9.42
C THR A 148 8.18 25.71 -8.16
N ALA A 149 9.49 25.48 -8.27
CA ALA A 149 10.41 25.49 -7.13
C ALA A 149 10.47 26.85 -6.42
N ARG A 150 10.48 27.97 -7.17
CA ARG A 150 10.38 29.32 -6.58
C ARG A 150 9.07 29.53 -5.83
N LEU A 151 7.95 29.16 -6.46
CA LEU A 151 6.63 29.28 -5.85
C LEU A 151 6.50 28.39 -4.59
N ALA A 152 7.11 27.21 -4.59
CA ALA A 152 7.17 26.37 -3.39
C ALA A 152 7.93 27.07 -2.26
N ARG A 153 9.09 27.70 -2.54
CA ARG A 153 9.83 28.50 -1.55
C ARG A 153 8.98 29.69 -1.04
N GLU A 154 8.31 30.39 -1.93
CA GLU A 154 7.40 31.50 -1.58
C GLU A 154 6.21 31.01 -0.71
N ALA A 155 5.71 29.81 -0.96
CA ALA A 155 4.66 29.17 -0.17
C ALA A 155 5.13 28.64 1.20
N GLY A 156 6.42 28.79 1.53
CA GLY A 156 6.98 28.42 2.82
C GLY A 156 7.45 26.96 2.94
N TYR A 157 7.57 26.22 1.83
CA TYR A 157 8.20 24.90 1.87
C TYR A 157 9.68 25.00 2.23
N ASP A 158 10.20 24.00 2.96
CA ASP A 158 11.62 23.88 3.33
C ASP A 158 12.48 23.32 2.18
N GLY A 159 11.84 22.76 1.17
CA GLY A 159 12.49 22.16 0.00
C GLY A 159 11.53 21.73 -1.09
N VAL A 160 12.12 21.18 -2.13
CA VAL A 160 11.39 20.46 -3.20
C VAL A 160 11.99 19.08 -3.42
N GLU A 161 11.16 18.13 -3.86
CA GLU A 161 11.61 16.85 -4.43
C GLU A 161 11.34 16.86 -5.92
N ILE A 162 12.38 16.71 -6.73
CA ILE A 162 12.31 16.59 -8.18
C ILE A 162 12.13 15.11 -8.52
N MET A 163 10.97 14.77 -9.08
CA MET A 163 10.57 13.38 -9.34
C MET A 163 11.23 12.84 -10.63
N GLY A 164 12.33 12.11 -10.47
CA GLY A 164 13.13 11.55 -11.57
C GLY A 164 13.05 10.03 -11.71
N SER A 165 12.01 9.37 -11.17
CA SER A 165 11.91 7.90 -11.16
C SER A 165 10.55 7.38 -11.59
N GLU A 166 10.37 6.05 -11.54
CA GLU A 166 9.14 5.28 -11.69
C GLU A 166 8.43 5.41 -13.05
N GLY A 167 9.17 5.88 -14.09
CA GLY A 167 8.68 5.98 -15.46
C GLY A 167 7.94 7.28 -15.79
N TYR A 168 8.03 8.31 -14.94
CA TYR A 168 7.52 9.66 -15.21
C TYR A 168 8.45 10.44 -16.15
N LEU A 169 8.07 11.65 -16.57
CA LEU A 169 8.70 12.40 -17.65
C LEU A 169 10.24 12.43 -17.56
N ILE A 170 10.81 12.75 -16.41
CA ILE A 170 12.27 12.81 -16.25
C ILE A 170 12.90 11.44 -16.50
N ASN A 171 12.33 10.38 -15.94
CA ASN A 171 12.81 9.02 -16.15
C ASN A 171 12.63 8.56 -17.60
N GLU A 172 11.57 9.04 -18.29
CA GLU A 172 11.37 8.78 -19.72
C GLU A 172 12.48 9.39 -20.58
N PHE A 173 13.02 10.57 -20.22
CA PHE A 173 14.16 11.16 -20.90
C PHE A 173 15.44 10.35 -20.68
N VAL A 174 15.64 9.81 -19.49
CA VAL A 174 16.86 9.08 -19.10
C VAL A 174 16.92 7.69 -19.75
N ALA A 175 15.81 6.97 -19.79
CA ALA A 175 15.79 5.58 -20.27
C ALA A 175 15.76 5.48 -21.80
N ALA A 176 16.67 4.67 -22.37
CA ALA A 176 16.72 4.42 -23.82
C ALA A 176 15.41 3.83 -24.35
N ARG A 177 14.64 3.09 -23.52
CA ARG A 177 13.32 2.51 -23.85
C ARG A 177 12.32 3.55 -24.33
N THR A 178 12.36 4.76 -23.80
CA THR A 178 11.33 5.80 -24.00
C THR A 178 11.85 7.06 -24.66
N ASN A 179 13.16 7.21 -24.80
CA ASN A 179 13.78 8.35 -25.45
C ASN A 179 14.48 7.93 -26.76
N HIS A 180 13.77 8.11 -27.88
CA HIS A 180 14.26 7.82 -29.22
C HIS A 180 14.67 9.09 -29.99
N ARG A 181 14.91 10.19 -29.28
CA ARG A 181 15.30 11.47 -29.88
C ARG A 181 16.70 11.41 -30.51
N GLY A 182 16.87 12.14 -31.59
CA GLY A 182 18.16 12.32 -32.26
C GLY A 182 18.85 13.68 -32.02
N ASP A 183 18.29 14.51 -31.11
CA ASP A 183 18.80 15.84 -30.77
C ASP A 183 19.64 15.81 -29.48
N ARG A 184 19.97 16.99 -28.94
CA ARG A 184 20.77 17.14 -27.72
C ARG A 184 20.13 16.55 -26.44
N TRP A 185 18.87 16.11 -26.49
CA TRP A 185 18.12 15.51 -25.39
C TRP A 185 18.01 13.99 -25.50
N GLY A 186 18.59 13.37 -26.54
CA GLY A 186 18.47 11.93 -26.81
C GLY A 186 19.76 11.33 -27.39
N GLY A 187 19.72 10.04 -27.72
CA GLY A 187 20.85 9.27 -28.22
C GLY A 187 21.81 8.84 -27.11
N SER A 188 22.96 9.50 -26.94
CA SER A 188 23.94 9.16 -25.90
C SER A 188 23.36 9.37 -24.49
N TYR A 189 23.90 8.64 -23.50
CA TYR A 189 23.46 8.81 -22.12
C TYR A 189 23.66 10.23 -21.59
N GLU A 190 24.77 10.87 -21.95
CA GLU A 190 25.01 12.29 -21.64
C GLU A 190 23.89 13.21 -22.11
N ASN A 191 23.37 12.96 -23.30
CA ASN A 191 22.23 13.73 -23.82
C ASN A 191 20.95 13.39 -23.07
N ARG A 192 20.70 12.10 -22.80
CA ARG A 192 19.47 11.66 -22.10
C ARG A 192 19.43 12.19 -20.67
N MET A 193 20.54 12.24 -19.95
CA MET A 193 20.60 12.78 -18.58
C MET A 193 20.64 14.32 -18.53
N ARG A 194 20.81 15.01 -19.64
CA ARG A 194 20.85 16.48 -19.70
C ARG A 194 19.60 17.11 -19.12
N PHE A 195 18.42 16.57 -19.42
CA PHE A 195 17.16 17.12 -18.94
C PHE A 195 17.06 17.15 -17.40
N PRO A 196 17.24 16.05 -16.66
CA PRO A 196 17.25 16.10 -15.19
C PRO A 196 18.37 16.97 -14.61
N VAL A 197 19.58 16.92 -15.17
CA VAL A 197 20.72 17.70 -14.66
C VAL A 197 20.45 19.21 -14.79
N GLU A 198 19.94 19.65 -15.95
CA GLU A 198 19.56 21.06 -16.15
C GLU A 198 18.42 21.51 -15.22
N ILE A 199 17.43 20.66 -14.98
CA ILE A 199 16.38 20.95 -13.99
C ILE A 199 16.98 21.18 -12.60
N VAL A 200 17.77 20.26 -12.09
CA VAL A 200 18.39 20.37 -10.75
C VAL A 200 19.28 21.62 -10.67
N ARG A 201 20.13 21.85 -11.66
CA ARG A 201 21.04 23.00 -11.70
C ARG A 201 20.29 24.33 -11.68
N ARG A 202 19.30 24.51 -12.56
CA ARG A 202 18.53 25.77 -12.65
C ARG A 202 17.60 25.96 -11.45
N VAL A 203 17.04 24.88 -10.90
CA VAL A 203 16.28 24.93 -9.64
C VAL A 203 17.19 25.40 -8.51
N ARG A 204 18.40 24.81 -8.33
CA ARG A 204 19.36 25.22 -7.31
C ARG A 204 19.75 26.69 -7.45
N GLU A 205 20.03 27.16 -8.67
CA GLU A 205 20.33 28.57 -8.93
C GLU A 205 19.19 29.50 -8.54
N ALA A 206 17.95 29.06 -8.77
CA ALA A 206 16.77 29.85 -8.52
C ALA A 206 16.35 29.91 -7.05
N VAL A 207 16.55 28.81 -6.29
CA VAL A 207 16.13 28.71 -4.88
C VAL A 207 17.27 29.00 -3.88
N GLY A 208 18.51 29.19 -4.34
CA GLY A 208 19.67 29.49 -3.48
C GLY A 208 20.22 28.26 -2.74
N ALA A 209 21.24 28.45 -1.89
CA ALA A 209 21.99 27.37 -1.24
C ALA A 209 21.32 26.83 0.05
N ASP A 210 20.42 27.59 0.65
CA ASP A 210 19.77 27.34 1.93
C ASP A 210 18.36 26.70 1.78
N PHE A 211 18.16 25.90 0.73
CA PHE A 211 16.90 25.25 0.43
C PHE A 211 17.14 23.77 0.09
N ILE A 212 16.32 22.88 0.63
CA ILE A 212 16.46 21.43 0.39
C ILE A 212 16.05 21.12 -1.06
N VAL A 213 16.93 20.51 -1.83
CA VAL A 213 16.63 19.97 -3.16
C VAL A 213 16.85 18.46 -3.13
N VAL A 214 15.75 17.73 -3.03
CA VAL A 214 15.78 16.27 -3.14
C VAL A 214 15.65 15.89 -4.60
N TYR A 215 16.49 14.98 -5.07
CA TYR A 215 16.28 14.33 -6.37
C TYR A 215 15.86 12.88 -6.16
N ARG A 216 14.70 12.48 -6.71
CA ARG A 216 14.25 11.09 -6.63
C ARG A 216 14.76 10.33 -7.84
N LEU A 217 15.79 9.51 -7.60
CA LEU A 217 16.54 8.76 -8.60
C LEU A 217 15.92 7.38 -8.81
N SER A 218 15.67 6.98 -10.07
CA SER A 218 15.32 5.60 -10.39
C SER A 218 16.53 4.71 -10.26
N MET A 219 16.60 3.95 -9.17
CA MET A 219 17.70 3.03 -8.90
C MET A 219 17.58 1.72 -9.67
N LEU A 220 16.35 1.29 -9.97
CA LEU A 220 16.06 0.01 -10.59
C LEU A 220 14.75 0.13 -11.36
N ASP A 221 14.79 0.12 -12.68
CA ASP A 221 13.60 0.38 -13.51
C ASP A 221 12.66 -0.82 -13.60
N LEU A 222 13.17 -2.04 -13.58
CA LEU A 222 12.44 -3.32 -13.72
C LEU A 222 11.61 -3.41 -15.02
N VAL A 223 12.12 -2.79 -16.07
CA VAL A 223 11.56 -2.83 -17.43
C VAL A 223 12.64 -3.12 -18.47
N PRO A 224 12.31 -3.78 -19.60
CA PRO A 224 13.27 -3.98 -20.68
C PRO A 224 13.77 -2.65 -21.25
N GLY A 225 15.08 -2.50 -21.43
CA GLY A 225 15.69 -1.26 -21.93
C GLY A 225 15.68 -0.09 -20.94
N GLY A 226 15.54 -0.41 -19.64
CA GLY A 226 15.79 0.52 -18.54
C GLY A 226 17.29 0.84 -18.40
N SER A 227 17.64 1.63 -17.37
CA SER A 227 18.99 2.07 -17.10
C SER A 227 19.89 0.92 -16.62
N THR A 228 21.20 1.03 -16.86
CA THR A 228 22.22 0.19 -16.24
C THR A 228 22.67 0.80 -14.91
N LEU A 229 23.34 0.01 -14.06
CA LEU A 229 23.88 0.53 -12.80
C LEU A 229 24.90 1.66 -13.02
N ASP A 230 25.78 1.53 -14.02
CA ASP A 230 26.78 2.57 -14.35
C ASP A 230 26.10 3.88 -14.80
N GLU A 231 25.03 3.79 -15.58
CA GLU A 231 24.21 4.93 -15.96
C GLU A 231 23.57 5.60 -14.73
N VAL A 232 23.00 4.81 -13.81
CA VAL A 232 22.41 5.32 -12.57
C VAL A 232 23.44 6.03 -11.71
N ILE A 233 24.63 5.45 -11.50
CA ILE A 233 25.73 6.07 -10.75
C ILE A 233 26.18 7.37 -11.44
N THR A 234 26.30 7.37 -12.76
CA THR A 234 26.68 8.56 -13.53
C THR A 234 25.68 9.70 -13.34
N LEU A 235 24.38 9.41 -13.41
CA LEU A 235 23.33 10.40 -13.16
C LEU A 235 23.34 10.89 -11.70
N ALA A 236 23.53 9.99 -10.72
CA ALA A 236 23.63 10.37 -9.31
C ALA A 236 24.73 11.42 -9.07
N LYS A 237 25.93 11.18 -9.61
CA LYS A 237 27.06 12.12 -9.54
C LYS A 237 26.76 13.45 -10.24
N ALA A 238 26.09 13.40 -11.38
CA ALA A 238 25.74 14.59 -12.14
C ALA A 238 24.68 15.45 -11.43
N VAL A 239 23.66 14.86 -10.80
CA VAL A 239 22.65 15.62 -10.04
C VAL A 239 23.19 16.14 -8.71
N GLU A 240 24.12 15.42 -8.06
CA GLU A 240 24.88 15.94 -6.91
C GLU A 240 25.66 17.18 -7.31
N ALA A 241 26.45 17.10 -8.37
CA ALA A 241 27.23 18.23 -8.88
C ALA A 241 26.35 19.40 -9.32
N ALA A 242 25.14 19.15 -9.78
CA ALA A 242 24.15 20.16 -10.13
C ALA A 242 23.48 20.82 -8.90
N GLY A 243 23.70 20.30 -7.68
CA GLY A 243 23.28 20.93 -6.43
C GLY A 243 22.13 20.23 -5.72
N ALA A 244 21.86 18.95 -5.97
CA ALA A 244 20.97 18.15 -5.12
C ALA A 244 21.53 18.08 -3.69
N THR A 245 20.64 18.18 -2.69
CA THR A 245 21.00 18.11 -1.26
C THR A 245 20.86 16.69 -0.72
N ILE A 246 19.89 15.94 -1.25
CA ILE A 246 19.54 14.57 -0.86
C ILE A 246 19.19 13.80 -2.13
N ILE A 247 19.61 12.56 -2.23
CA ILE A 247 19.12 11.63 -3.26
C ILE A 247 18.18 10.61 -2.61
N ASN A 248 16.89 10.70 -2.95
CA ASN A 248 15.90 9.70 -2.61
C ASN A 248 15.83 8.64 -3.71
N THR A 249 15.65 7.38 -3.37
CA THR A 249 15.68 6.29 -4.34
C THR A 249 14.28 5.81 -4.72
N GLY A 250 14.08 5.48 -5.99
CA GLY A 250 12.83 4.92 -6.55
C GLY A 250 13.08 3.53 -7.13
N ILE A 251 12.08 2.65 -7.06
CA ILE A 251 12.19 1.25 -7.46
C ILE A 251 10.98 0.86 -8.32
N GLY A 252 11.27 0.46 -9.55
CA GLY A 252 10.29 -0.09 -10.48
C GLY A 252 9.40 0.97 -11.13
N TRP A 253 9.18 0.85 -12.43
CA TRP A 253 8.21 1.66 -13.14
C TRP A 253 6.78 1.19 -12.84
N HIS A 254 5.80 2.07 -12.99
CA HIS A 254 4.38 1.69 -12.82
C HIS A 254 3.91 0.59 -13.78
N GLU A 255 4.54 0.47 -14.95
CA GLU A 255 4.26 -0.60 -15.91
C GLU A 255 5.07 -1.89 -15.68
N ALA A 256 5.99 -1.92 -14.71
CA ALA A 256 6.77 -3.09 -14.38
C ALA A 256 5.88 -4.27 -13.96
N ARG A 257 6.31 -5.48 -14.31
CA ARG A 257 5.57 -6.72 -14.02
C ARG A 257 6.16 -7.49 -12.85
N ILE A 258 6.97 -6.83 -12.04
CA ILE A 258 7.57 -7.34 -10.81
C ILE A 258 7.04 -6.47 -9.67
N PRO A 259 6.42 -7.04 -8.63
CA PRO A 259 5.94 -6.28 -7.49
C PRO A 259 7.10 -5.68 -6.69
N THR A 260 6.94 -4.47 -6.17
CA THR A 260 7.98 -3.81 -5.38
C THR A 260 7.51 -3.35 -4.00
N ILE A 261 6.18 -3.27 -3.79
CA ILE A 261 5.60 -2.67 -2.58
C ILE A 261 4.43 -3.47 -1.99
N ALA A 262 3.97 -4.53 -2.64
CA ALA A 262 2.86 -5.36 -2.15
C ALA A 262 3.25 -6.19 -0.92
N THR A 263 2.25 -6.74 -0.23
CA THR A 263 2.47 -7.54 0.98
C THR A 263 3.32 -8.80 0.76
N SER A 264 3.27 -9.37 -0.46
CA SER A 264 4.10 -10.51 -0.86
C SER A 264 5.58 -10.18 -1.07
N VAL A 265 5.95 -8.89 -1.12
CA VAL A 265 7.35 -8.46 -1.21
C VAL A 265 7.97 -8.47 0.18
N PRO A 266 9.13 -9.11 0.42
CA PRO A 266 9.80 -9.11 1.70
C PRO A 266 10.13 -7.70 2.20
N ARG A 267 10.15 -7.52 3.53
CA ARG A 267 10.51 -6.24 4.14
C ARG A 267 11.92 -5.82 3.74
N GLY A 268 12.06 -4.57 3.28
CA GLY A 268 13.35 -4.00 2.88
C GLY A 268 14.02 -4.69 1.69
N ALA A 269 13.31 -5.55 0.94
CA ALA A 269 13.90 -6.37 -0.11
C ALA A 269 14.76 -5.57 -1.12
N TYR A 270 14.31 -4.39 -1.52
CA TYR A 270 14.98 -3.60 -2.56
C TYR A 270 16.04 -2.64 -2.03
N THR A 271 16.35 -2.63 -0.75
CA THR A 271 17.30 -1.65 -0.16
C THR A 271 18.75 -1.86 -0.62
N TRP A 272 19.09 -3.03 -1.13
CA TRP A 272 20.40 -3.36 -1.68
C TRP A 272 20.82 -2.43 -2.84
N VAL A 273 19.86 -1.90 -3.63
CA VAL A 273 20.20 -0.99 -4.73
C VAL A 273 20.72 0.35 -4.21
N THR A 274 20.16 0.86 -3.11
CA THR A 274 20.67 2.07 -2.46
C THR A 274 22.08 1.83 -1.92
N LYS A 275 22.33 0.65 -1.34
CA LYS A 275 23.66 0.27 -0.86
C LYS A 275 24.72 0.28 -1.97
N ARG A 276 24.34 -0.04 -3.23
CA ARG A 276 25.26 0.05 -4.41
C ARG A 276 25.71 1.47 -4.70
N LEU A 277 24.95 2.47 -4.26
CA LEU A 277 25.27 3.88 -4.49
C LEU A 277 26.04 4.50 -3.30
N MET A 278 26.06 3.85 -2.13
CA MET A 278 26.79 4.32 -0.95
C MET A 278 28.29 4.44 -1.25
N GLY A 279 28.84 5.64 -1.01
CA GLY A 279 30.24 5.98 -1.30
C GLY A 279 30.51 6.47 -2.72
N GLU A 280 29.53 6.40 -3.63
CA GLU A 280 29.66 6.96 -4.99
C GLU A 280 29.34 8.47 -5.04
N VAL A 281 28.52 8.94 -4.10
CA VAL A 281 28.15 10.35 -3.90
C VAL A 281 28.38 10.73 -2.44
N SER A 282 28.45 12.03 -2.15
CA SER A 282 28.68 12.57 -0.80
C SER A 282 27.40 13.09 -0.13
N VAL A 283 26.33 13.32 -0.91
CA VAL A 283 25.04 13.73 -0.37
C VAL A 283 24.31 12.54 0.28
N PRO A 284 23.49 12.76 1.31
CA PRO A 284 22.73 11.71 1.95
C PRO A 284 21.84 10.93 0.97
N LEU A 285 21.84 9.59 1.13
CA LEU A 285 21.02 8.65 0.37
C LEU A 285 19.84 8.15 1.20
N VAL A 286 18.67 8.11 0.58
CA VAL A 286 17.43 7.62 1.20
C VAL A 286 17.01 6.31 0.57
N THR A 287 16.87 5.24 1.35
CA THR A 287 16.35 3.94 0.87
C THR A 287 14.85 3.82 1.11
N THR A 288 14.18 2.99 0.32
CA THR A 288 12.71 2.87 0.31
C THR A 288 12.24 1.44 0.06
N ASN A 289 10.95 1.25 0.01
CA ASN A 289 10.15 0.06 -0.26
C ASN A 289 10.14 -0.99 0.87
N ARG A 290 8.93 -1.27 1.36
CA ARG A 290 8.66 -2.28 2.40
C ARG A 290 9.42 -2.09 3.71
N ILE A 291 9.72 -0.85 4.08
CA ILE A 291 10.24 -0.47 5.40
C ILE A 291 9.03 -0.02 6.22
N ASN A 292 8.56 -0.85 7.17
CA ASN A 292 7.29 -0.63 7.86
C ASN A 292 7.36 -0.80 9.39
N THR A 293 8.54 -1.10 9.94
CA THR A 293 8.77 -1.12 11.38
C THR A 293 10.05 -0.36 11.74
N PRO A 294 10.18 0.16 12.98
CA PRO A 294 11.40 0.83 13.40
C PRO A 294 12.61 -0.12 13.48
N GLU A 295 12.40 -1.41 13.73
CA GLU A 295 13.44 -2.42 13.75
C GLU A 295 14.09 -2.59 12.37
N VAL A 296 13.28 -2.70 11.32
CA VAL A 296 13.78 -2.79 9.92
C VAL A 296 14.52 -1.51 9.55
N ALA A 297 13.96 -0.35 9.87
CA ALA A 297 14.58 0.94 9.57
C ALA A 297 15.92 1.11 10.30
N GLU A 298 15.99 0.76 11.59
CA GLU A 298 17.21 0.84 12.40
C GLU A 298 18.31 -0.09 11.87
N ALA A 299 17.96 -1.34 11.53
CA ALA A 299 18.92 -2.32 11.00
C ALA A 299 19.57 -1.81 9.70
N LEU A 300 18.78 -1.30 8.76
CA LEU A 300 19.28 -0.77 7.49
C LEU A 300 20.26 0.40 7.67
N LEU A 301 19.96 1.30 8.60
CA LEU A 301 20.84 2.44 8.90
C LEU A 301 22.09 2.00 9.64
N ALA A 302 21.96 1.09 10.62
CA ALA A 302 23.09 0.55 11.37
C ALA A 302 24.08 -0.23 10.48
N GLU A 303 23.58 -0.92 9.45
CA GLU A 303 24.38 -1.65 8.46
C GLU A 303 25.00 -0.74 7.37
N GLY A 304 24.74 0.55 7.41
CA GLY A 304 25.21 1.51 6.40
C GLY A 304 24.62 1.26 5.01
N THR A 305 23.37 0.81 4.95
CA THR A 305 22.66 0.60 3.67
C THR A 305 22.21 1.94 3.05
N ALA A 306 21.93 2.92 3.88
CA ALA A 306 21.57 4.29 3.50
C ALA A 306 21.79 5.24 4.68
N ASP A 307 21.67 6.55 4.44
CA ASP A 307 21.71 7.60 5.47
C ASP A 307 20.34 7.90 6.07
N MET A 308 19.27 7.65 5.32
CA MET A 308 17.87 7.85 5.71
C MET A 308 16.99 6.74 5.17
N VAL A 309 15.79 6.60 5.76
CA VAL A 309 14.73 5.72 5.27
C VAL A 309 13.50 6.52 4.83
N SER A 310 12.91 6.15 3.69
CA SER A 310 11.64 6.70 3.21
C SER A 310 10.50 5.74 3.54
N MET A 311 9.52 6.25 4.28
CA MET A 311 8.32 5.51 4.69
C MET A 311 7.08 6.32 4.32
N ALA A 312 6.37 5.92 3.25
CA ALA A 312 5.14 6.59 2.84
C ALA A 312 3.90 6.00 3.57
N ARG A 313 3.51 4.78 3.20
CA ARG A 313 2.32 4.11 3.76
C ARG A 313 2.38 3.83 5.26
N PRO A 314 3.54 3.61 5.91
CA PRO A 314 3.59 3.55 7.37
C PRO A 314 3.06 4.81 8.06
N MET A 315 3.26 5.99 7.45
CA MET A 315 2.73 7.27 7.96
C MET A 315 1.22 7.45 7.72
N LEU A 316 0.60 6.66 6.81
CA LEU A 316 -0.85 6.53 6.73
C LEU A 316 -1.37 5.64 7.86
N ALA A 317 -0.71 4.50 8.07
CA ALA A 317 -1.11 3.53 9.08
C ALA A 317 -1.01 4.11 10.50
N ASP A 318 0.08 4.84 10.78
CA ASP A 318 0.31 5.47 12.09
C ASP A 318 1.02 6.83 11.96
N PRO A 319 0.32 7.95 12.18
CA PRO A 319 0.95 9.27 12.14
C PRO A 319 1.97 9.49 13.26
N ASP A 320 1.88 8.74 14.37
CA ASP A 320 2.74 8.84 15.54
C ASP A 320 3.91 7.83 15.53
N PHE A 321 4.18 7.20 14.38
CA PHE A 321 5.19 6.16 14.22
C PHE A 321 6.53 6.53 14.88
N VAL A 322 7.08 7.70 14.52
CA VAL A 322 8.39 8.14 15.03
C VAL A 322 8.34 8.48 16.52
N ALA A 323 7.30 9.15 16.97
CA ALA A 323 7.11 9.48 18.38
C ALA A 323 6.98 8.21 19.25
N LYS A 324 6.25 7.19 18.78
CA LYS A 324 6.13 5.89 19.45
C LYS A 324 7.46 5.14 19.49
N ALA A 325 8.20 5.13 18.39
CA ALA A 325 9.55 4.55 18.33
C ALA A 325 10.50 5.26 19.31
N ALA A 326 10.51 6.59 19.33
CA ALA A 326 11.33 7.39 20.24
C ALA A 326 10.99 7.15 21.71
N ALA A 327 9.70 6.93 22.01
CA ALA A 327 9.23 6.61 23.36
C ALA A 327 9.45 5.14 23.77
N GLY A 328 10.06 4.31 22.91
CA GLY A 328 10.27 2.88 23.18
C GLY A 328 8.99 2.05 23.16
N ARG A 329 7.94 2.54 22.48
CA ARG A 329 6.61 1.91 22.40
C ARG A 329 6.31 1.38 20.99
N ALA A 330 7.27 0.68 20.39
CA ALA A 330 7.11 0.12 19.04
C ALA A 330 5.92 -0.84 18.93
N GLU A 331 5.59 -1.55 20.00
CA GLU A 331 4.43 -2.44 20.08
C GLU A 331 3.08 -1.71 19.94
N ALA A 332 3.06 -0.39 20.16
CA ALA A 332 1.87 0.44 19.99
C ALA A 332 1.73 1.04 18.56
N ILE A 333 2.71 0.79 17.68
CA ILE A 333 2.66 1.27 16.29
C ILE A 333 1.65 0.43 15.49
N ASN A 334 0.73 1.11 14.80
CA ASN A 334 -0.15 0.47 13.83
C ASN A 334 0.61 0.26 12.52
N THR A 335 1.09 -0.95 12.30
CA THR A 335 2.02 -1.26 11.20
C THR A 335 1.31 -1.32 9.84
N CYS A 336 1.89 -0.70 8.82
CA CYS A 336 1.43 -0.86 7.43
C CYS A 336 1.65 -2.29 6.94
N ILE A 337 0.59 -2.96 6.55
CA ILE A 337 0.60 -4.36 6.09
C ILE A 337 0.86 -4.55 4.58
N GLY A 338 1.15 -3.50 3.83
CA GLY A 338 1.47 -3.58 2.40
C GLY A 338 0.30 -3.97 1.48
N CYS A 339 -0.96 -3.90 1.96
CA CYS A 339 -2.16 -4.39 1.25
C CYS A 339 -2.60 -3.56 0.04
N ASN A 340 -2.21 -2.31 -0.06
CA ASN A 340 -2.58 -1.32 -1.10
C ASN A 340 -4.09 -0.96 -1.20
N GLN A 341 -4.99 -1.58 -0.44
CA GLN A 341 -6.45 -1.55 -0.65
C GLN A 341 -7.12 -0.19 -0.43
N ALA A 342 -6.74 0.55 0.63
CA ALA A 342 -7.34 1.85 0.92
C ALA A 342 -6.43 3.03 0.56
N CYS A 343 -5.23 2.77 0.09
CA CYS A 343 -4.31 3.79 -0.40
C CYS A 343 -4.25 3.76 -1.93
N LEU A 344 -3.42 2.91 -2.54
CA LEU A 344 -3.23 2.91 -3.99
C LEU A 344 -4.52 2.58 -4.77
N ASP A 345 -5.31 1.58 -4.33
CA ASP A 345 -6.56 1.25 -5.03
C ASP A 345 -7.55 2.42 -5.01
N HIS A 346 -7.61 3.20 -3.92
CA HIS A 346 -8.41 4.43 -3.84
C HIS A 346 -7.88 5.48 -4.80
N THR A 347 -6.58 5.80 -4.74
CA THR A 347 -5.93 6.79 -5.62
C THR A 347 -6.20 6.48 -7.09
N PHE A 348 -5.94 5.24 -7.52
CA PHE A 348 -6.18 4.83 -8.90
C PHE A 348 -7.67 4.66 -9.26
N SER A 349 -8.57 4.83 -8.32
CA SER A 349 -10.02 4.86 -8.54
C SER A 349 -10.63 6.25 -8.38
N GLY A 350 -9.79 7.31 -8.26
CA GLY A 350 -10.23 8.69 -8.07
C GLY A 350 -10.93 8.93 -6.73
N GLN A 351 -10.57 8.16 -5.70
CA GLN A 351 -11.10 8.30 -4.34
C GLN A 351 -10.02 8.88 -3.43
N ILE A 352 -10.44 9.61 -2.39
CA ILE A 352 -9.54 10.05 -1.34
C ILE A 352 -8.87 8.82 -0.70
N THR A 353 -7.56 8.89 -0.58
CA THR A 353 -6.75 7.89 0.10
C THR A 353 -7.19 7.71 1.55
N SER A 354 -7.04 6.49 2.06
CA SER A 354 -7.17 6.14 3.46
C SER A 354 -6.21 4.98 3.77
N CYS A 355 -6.38 4.31 4.89
CA CYS A 355 -5.62 3.12 5.21
C CYS A 355 -6.53 2.01 5.76
N LEU A 356 -6.30 0.75 5.35
CA LEU A 356 -7.07 -0.39 5.82
C LEU A 356 -7.05 -0.50 7.35
N VAL A 357 -5.87 -0.36 7.96
CA VAL A 357 -5.68 -0.49 9.40
C VAL A 357 -5.92 0.82 10.16
N ASN A 358 -6.03 1.95 9.46
CA ASN A 358 -6.29 3.27 10.04
C ASN A 358 -7.25 4.09 9.15
N PRO A 359 -8.57 3.92 9.31
CA PRO A 359 -9.55 4.62 8.48
C PRO A 359 -9.59 6.14 8.70
N ARG A 360 -8.89 6.65 9.72
CA ARG A 360 -8.76 8.10 10.01
C ARG A 360 -7.75 8.79 9.07
N ALA A 361 -6.85 8.03 8.45
CA ALA A 361 -5.86 8.57 7.51
C ALA A 361 -6.55 9.31 6.35
N CYS A 362 -6.16 10.55 6.09
CA CYS A 362 -6.76 11.51 5.16
C CYS A 362 -8.19 11.96 5.52
N HIS A 363 -8.69 11.53 6.69
CA HIS A 363 -9.99 11.91 7.26
C HIS A 363 -9.84 12.51 8.67
N GLU A 364 -8.69 13.13 8.96
CA GLU A 364 -8.35 13.69 10.27
C GLU A 364 -9.32 14.78 10.73
N THR A 365 -10.01 15.46 9.80
CA THR A 365 -11.02 16.47 10.09
C THR A 365 -12.45 15.95 10.13
N GLU A 366 -12.68 14.72 9.68
CA GLU A 366 -14.01 14.12 9.50
C GLU A 366 -14.26 12.98 10.49
N LEU A 367 -13.30 12.08 10.65
CA LEU A 367 -13.38 10.93 11.55
C LEU A 367 -12.55 11.18 12.82
N VAL A 368 -13.11 11.98 13.72
CA VAL A 368 -12.46 12.41 14.95
C VAL A 368 -12.98 11.60 16.13
N LEU A 369 -12.08 10.93 16.85
CA LEU A 369 -12.40 10.23 18.10
C LEU A 369 -12.29 11.20 19.29
N ALA A 370 -13.22 12.15 19.38
CA ALA A 370 -13.24 13.10 20.48
C ALA A 370 -13.63 12.41 21.80
N PRO A 371 -13.05 12.80 22.95
CA PRO A 371 -13.44 12.30 24.26
C PRO A 371 -14.95 12.46 24.50
N THR A 372 -15.61 11.40 24.97
CA THR A 372 -17.05 11.45 25.22
C THR A 372 -17.38 12.31 26.45
N ARG A 373 -18.50 13.05 26.35
CA ARG A 373 -19.07 13.77 27.51
C ARG A 373 -19.96 12.87 28.37
N ARG A 374 -20.42 11.75 27.82
CA ARG A 374 -21.28 10.79 28.50
C ARG A 374 -20.71 9.39 28.34
N ARG A 375 -20.04 8.92 29.39
CA ARG A 375 -19.50 7.57 29.45
C ARG A 375 -20.65 6.56 29.40
N LYS A 376 -20.54 5.58 28.52
CA LYS A 376 -21.46 4.45 28.35
C LYS A 376 -20.73 3.15 28.64
N ARG A 377 -21.48 2.13 29.08
CA ARG A 377 -21.05 0.74 29.11
C ARG A 377 -21.40 0.11 27.77
N VAL A 378 -20.38 -0.25 27.00
CA VAL A 378 -20.51 -0.80 25.65
C VAL A 378 -20.10 -2.27 25.66
N ALA A 379 -20.99 -3.14 25.25
CA ALA A 379 -20.67 -4.54 24.97
C ALA A 379 -20.35 -4.68 23.47
N VAL A 380 -19.22 -5.25 23.14
CA VAL A 380 -18.85 -5.63 21.76
C VAL A 380 -18.78 -7.15 21.70
N VAL A 381 -19.55 -7.77 20.81
CA VAL A 381 -19.63 -9.23 20.65
C VAL A 381 -19.01 -9.63 19.32
N GLY A 382 -17.84 -10.28 19.39
CA GLY A 382 -16.99 -10.66 18.27
C GLY A 382 -15.70 -9.87 18.24
N ALA A 383 -14.56 -10.54 18.44
CA ALA A 383 -13.22 -9.96 18.44
C ALA A 383 -12.53 -10.10 17.05
N GLY A 384 -13.28 -10.06 15.96
CA GLY A 384 -12.78 -9.89 14.60
C GLY A 384 -12.42 -8.42 14.31
N PRO A 385 -11.94 -8.08 13.10
CA PRO A 385 -11.43 -6.73 12.78
C PRO A 385 -12.43 -5.61 13.06
N ALA A 386 -13.73 -5.80 12.81
CA ALA A 386 -14.75 -4.80 13.08
C ALA A 386 -14.95 -4.56 14.60
N GLY A 387 -15.07 -5.65 15.37
CA GLY A 387 -15.24 -5.56 16.83
C GLY A 387 -14.01 -5.00 17.53
N LEU A 388 -12.80 -5.40 17.10
CA LEU A 388 -11.53 -4.87 17.61
C LEU A 388 -11.41 -3.36 17.40
N ALA A 389 -11.69 -2.90 16.17
CA ALA A 389 -11.65 -1.48 15.84
C ALA A 389 -12.70 -0.68 16.63
N CYS A 390 -13.91 -1.21 16.78
CA CYS A 390 -14.96 -0.59 17.57
C CYS A 390 -14.58 -0.51 19.06
N ALA A 391 -14.12 -1.62 19.64
CA ALA A 391 -13.77 -1.69 21.06
C ALA A 391 -12.64 -0.71 21.43
N VAL A 392 -11.55 -0.70 20.64
CA VAL A 392 -10.43 0.22 20.87
C VAL A 392 -10.87 1.67 20.70
N SER A 393 -11.58 2.00 19.60
CA SER A 393 -12.01 3.37 19.33
C SER A 393 -13.01 3.90 20.36
N ALA A 394 -13.94 3.05 20.83
CA ALA A 394 -14.87 3.44 21.89
C ALA A 394 -14.16 3.67 23.24
N ALA A 395 -13.20 2.80 23.57
CA ALA A 395 -12.40 2.95 24.78
C ALA A 395 -11.47 4.18 24.73
N GLU A 396 -10.86 4.47 23.55
CA GLU A 396 -10.08 5.70 23.30
C GLU A 396 -10.91 6.95 23.59
N ARG A 397 -12.22 6.94 23.26
CA ARG A 397 -13.15 8.03 23.57
C ARG A 397 -13.56 8.11 25.05
N GLY A 398 -13.21 7.11 25.87
CA GLY A 398 -13.50 7.08 27.30
C GLY A 398 -14.76 6.29 27.70
N HIS A 399 -15.33 5.47 26.80
CA HIS A 399 -16.38 4.53 27.16
C HIS A 399 -15.82 3.34 27.97
N GLU A 400 -16.66 2.67 28.75
CA GLU A 400 -16.35 1.42 29.42
C GLU A 400 -16.72 0.27 28.48
N VAL A 401 -15.71 -0.47 28.00
CA VAL A 401 -15.92 -1.46 26.96
C VAL A 401 -15.62 -2.86 27.46
N THR A 402 -16.56 -3.77 27.24
CA THR A 402 -16.35 -5.22 27.40
C THR A 402 -16.41 -5.87 26.01
N LEU A 403 -15.35 -6.57 25.62
CA LEU A 403 -15.24 -7.30 24.36
C LEU A 403 -15.38 -8.80 24.62
N PHE A 404 -16.39 -9.42 24.02
CA PHE A 404 -16.67 -10.85 24.13
C PHE A 404 -16.32 -11.58 22.83
N ASP A 405 -15.72 -12.77 22.94
CA ASP A 405 -15.58 -13.69 21.83
C ASP A 405 -15.69 -15.16 22.31
N ALA A 406 -16.32 -15.99 21.49
CA ALA A 406 -16.43 -17.43 21.73
C ALA A 406 -15.11 -18.16 21.47
N ALA A 407 -14.20 -17.58 20.69
CA ALA A 407 -12.86 -18.12 20.41
C ALA A 407 -11.90 -17.90 21.59
N SER A 408 -10.79 -18.65 21.57
CA SER A 408 -9.72 -18.55 22.58
C SER A 408 -8.72 -17.41 22.31
N GLU A 409 -8.81 -16.75 21.14
CA GLU A 409 -7.95 -15.65 20.76
C GLU A 409 -8.72 -14.59 19.98
N ILE A 410 -8.22 -13.34 19.99
CA ILE A 410 -8.74 -12.26 19.16
C ILE A 410 -8.32 -12.45 17.70
N GLY A 411 -9.02 -11.81 16.76
CA GLY A 411 -8.61 -11.71 15.35
C GLY A 411 -9.65 -12.23 14.37
N GLY A 412 -10.48 -13.19 14.75
CA GLY A 412 -11.48 -13.76 13.84
C GLY A 412 -10.88 -14.24 12.52
N GLN A 413 -11.37 -13.74 11.39
CA GLN A 413 -10.88 -14.13 10.05
C GLN A 413 -9.41 -13.71 9.78
N LEU A 414 -8.85 -12.74 10.51
CA LEU A 414 -7.41 -12.40 10.37
C LEU A 414 -6.52 -13.59 10.75
N ASN A 415 -6.96 -14.44 11.72
CA ASN A 415 -6.23 -15.64 12.11
C ASN A 415 -6.17 -16.70 11.00
N VAL A 416 -7.11 -16.68 10.08
CA VAL A 416 -7.11 -17.53 8.89
C VAL A 416 -6.27 -16.89 7.78
N ALA A 417 -6.47 -15.60 7.53
CA ALA A 417 -5.78 -14.86 6.47
C ALA A 417 -4.25 -14.84 6.64
N ARG A 418 -3.74 -14.69 7.88
CA ARG A 418 -2.28 -14.65 8.16
C ARG A 418 -1.54 -15.96 7.85
N LYS A 419 -2.26 -17.07 7.64
CA LYS A 419 -1.68 -18.35 7.23
C LYS A 419 -1.37 -18.43 5.73
N VAL A 420 -1.94 -17.53 4.95
CA VAL A 420 -1.72 -17.46 3.50
C VAL A 420 -0.34 -16.84 3.25
N PRO A 421 0.53 -17.43 2.42
CA PRO A 421 1.83 -16.88 2.08
C PRO A 421 1.75 -15.42 1.64
N GLY A 422 2.61 -14.56 2.22
CA GLY A 422 2.59 -13.12 1.96
C GLY A 422 1.58 -12.30 2.78
N LYS A 423 0.74 -12.93 3.63
CA LYS A 423 -0.21 -12.22 4.51
C LYS A 423 0.13 -12.26 6.00
N GLN A 424 1.32 -12.70 6.35
CA GLN A 424 1.83 -12.73 7.73
C GLN A 424 1.84 -11.34 8.40
N GLU A 425 1.83 -10.26 7.63
CA GLU A 425 1.73 -8.89 8.16
C GLU A 425 0.47 -8.65 9.03
N PHE A 426 -0.56 -9.50 8.94
CA PHE A 426 -1.70 -9.45 9.86
C PHE A 426 -1.33 -9.80 11.31
N ASP A 427 -0.19 -10.44 11.56
CA ASP A 427 0.34 -10.64 12.92
C ASP A 427 0.62 -9.28 13.59
N GLU A 428 1.12 -8.31 12.84
CA GLU A 428 1.33 -6.94 13.31
C GLU A 428 0.01 -6.23 13.66
N THR A 429 -1.03 -6.45 12.85
CA THR A 429 -2.36 -5.91 13.13
C THR A 429 -2.92 -6.49 14.44
N LEU A 430 -2.76 -7.80 14.65
CA LEU A 430 -3.19 -8.47 15.88
C LEU A 430 -2.36 -8.02 17.10
N ARG A 431 -1.05 -7.84 16.94
CA ARG A 431 -0.18 -7.26 17.98
C ARG A 431 -0.66 -5.88 18.36
N TYR A 432 -0.91 -5.01 17.39
CA TYR A 432 -1.42 -3.65 17.61
C TYR A 432 -2.72 -3.67 18.42
N PHE A 433 -3.72 -4.46 18.01
CA PHE A 433 -5.00 -4.52 18.72
C PHE A 433 -4.84 -5.06 20.14
N ARG A 434 -4.02 -6.11 20.39
CA ARG A 434 -3.74 -6.58 21.76
C ARG A 434 -3.16 -5.47 22.62
N THR A 435 -2.20 -4.73 22.09
CA THR A 435 -1.58 -3.60 22.79
C THR A 435 -2.58 -2.49 23.10
N GLN A 436 -3.43 -2.13 22.14
CA GLN A 436 -4.42 -1.06 22.31
C GLN A 436 -5.55 -1.45 23.29
N LEU A 437 -6.05 -2.67 23.21
CA LEU A 437 -7.06 -3.18 24.16
C LEU A 437 -6.56 -3.08 25.61
N ALA A 438 -5.31 -3.49 25.84
CA ALA A 438 -4.68 -3.39 27.16
C ALA A 438 -4.44 -1.93 27.58
N ALA A 439 -3.92 -1.09 26.68
CA ALA A 439 -3.61 0.31 26.96
C ALA A 439 -4.86 1.14 27.31
N HIS A 440 -6.00 0.84 26.70
CA HIS A 440 -7.28 1.51 26.95
C HIS A 440 -8.16 0.81 28.00
N GLY A 441 -7.67 -0.27 28.64
CA GLY A 441 -8.38 -0.95 29.73
C GLY A 441 -9.68 -1.64 29.29
N VAL A 442 -9.72 -2.17 28.07
CA VAL A 442 -10.87 -2.96 27.59
C VAL A 442 -10.92 -4.29 28.34
N ASP A 443 -12.08 -4.63 28.91
CA ASP A 443 -12.35 -5.95 29.53
C ASP A 443 -12.57 -7.00 28.43
N VAL A 444 -11.55 -7.84 28.19
CA VAL A 444 -11.58 -8.86 27.11
C VAL A 444 -11.95 -10.22 27.68
N ARG A 445 -13.09 -10.77 27.22
CA ARG A 445 -13.65 -12.07 27.64
C ARG A 445 -13.69 -13.04 26.49
N LEU A 446 -12.60 -13.80 26.34
CA LEU A 446 -12.49 -14.89 25.37
C LEU A 446 -13.11 -16.18 25.92
N ASN A 447 -13.28 -17.21 25.05
CA ASN A 447 -13.97 -18.46 25.35
C ASN A 447 -15.37 -18.23 25.93
N THR A 448 -16.02 -17.11 25.56
CA THR A 448 -17.29 -16.68 26.15
C THR A 448 -18.32 -16.45 25.05
N ARG A 449 -19.25 -17.39 24.94
CA ARG A 449 -20.42 -17.23 24.07
C ARG A 449 -21.53 -16.56 24.88
N VAL A 450 -21.96 -15.39 24.42
CA VAL A 450 -23.01 -14.60 25.11
C VAL A 450 -24.33 -14.67 24.37
N GLY A 451 -25.43 -14.65 25.17
CA GLY A 451 -26.78 -14.46 24.71
C GLY A 451 -27.37 -13.14 25.21
N VAL A 452 -28.65 -12.90 24.94
CA VAL A 452 -29.36 -11.66 25.33
C VAL A 452 -29.24 -11.36 26.82
N ALA A 453 -29.41 -12.40 27.67
CA ALA A 453 -29.39 -12.25 29.12
C ALA A 453 -28.03 -11.73 29.66
N ASP A 454 -26.93 -12.13 29.05
CA ASP A 454 -25.57 -11.75 29.47
C ASP A 454 -25.24 -10.29 29.15
N LEU A 455 -25.99 -9.68 28.23
CA LEU A 455 -25.78 -8.32 27.75
C LEU A 455 -26.65 -7.29 28.45
N THR A 456 -27.52 -7.75 29.34
CA THR A 456 -28.36 -6.89 30.17
C THR A 456 -27.50 -6.00 31.06
N GLY A 457 -27.77 -4.71 31.04
CA GLY A 457 -27.00 -3.75 31.84
C GLY A 457 -25.92 -3.00 31.07
N HIS A 458 -25.67 -3.28 29.78
CA HIS A 458 -24.91 -2.43 28.89
C HIS A 458 -25.82 -1.36 28.26
N ASP A 459 -25.27 -0.17 28.06
CA ASP A 459 -26.01 0.95 27.47
C ASP A 459 -26.14 0.80 25.95
N GLU A 460 -25.12 0.20 25.32
CA GLU A 460 -25.06 -0.09 23.89
C GLU A 460 -24.49 -1.51 23.67
N VAL A 461 -25.03 -2.23 22.71
CA VAL A 461 -24.53 -3.54 22.30
C VAL A 461 -24.14 -3.50 20.83
N VAL A 462 -22.92 -3.91 20.52
CA VAL A 462 -22.38 -3.98 19.17
C VAL A 462 -22.17 -5.43 18.78
N VAL A 463 -22.88 -5.90 17.77
CA VAL A 463 -22.78 -7.26 17.23
C VAL A 463 -21.85 -7.25 16.04
N ALA A 464 -20.67 -7.88 16.20
CA ALA A 464 -19.60 -8.01 15.21
C ALA A 464 -19.23 -9.48 14.99
N THR A 465 -20.21 -10.37 15.04
CA THR A 465 -20.09 -11.83 15.03
C THR A 465 -19.65 -12.43 13.69
N GLY A 466 -19.45 -11.59 12.67
CA GLY A 466 -18.84 -11.97 11.41
C GLY A 466 -19.77 -12.79 10.49
N VAL A 467 -19.21 -13.83 9.90
CA VAL A 467 -19.85 -14.62 8.83
C VAL A 467 -19.67 -16.11 9.04
N THR A 468 -20.53 -16.90 8.39
CA THR A 468 -20.37 -18.35 8.20
C THR A 468 -20.20 -18.68 6.72
N PRO A 469 -19.38 -19.68 6.36
CA PRO A 469 -19.26 -20.15 4.97
C PRO A 469 -20.63 -20.62 4.44
N ARG A 470 -20.92 -20.26 3.19
CA ARG A 470 -22.13 -20.74 2.51
C ARG A 470 -21.86 -22.09 1.83
N THR A 471 -22.70 -23.08 2.11
CA THR A 471 -22.72 -24.36 1.37
C THR A 471 -23.57 -24.19 0.11
N PRO A 472 -23.02 -24.42 -1.09
CA PRO A 472 -23.77 -24.31 -2.33
C PRO A 472 -24.69 -25.55 -2.52
N ASP A 473 -25.79 -25.35 -3.24
CA ASP A 473 -26.66 -26.44 -3.64
C ASP A 473 -26.08 -27.13 -4.92
N ILE A 474 -25.21 -28.10 -4.68
CA ILE A 474 -24.57 -28.91 -5.73
C ILE A 474 -24.78 -30.38 -5.35
N PRO A 475 -25.34 -31.23 -6.23
CA PRO A 475 -25.46 -32.65 -5.97
C PRO A 475 -24.10 -33.28 -5.59
N GLY A 476 -24.05 -33.96 -4.45
CA GLY A 476 -22.82 -34.53 -3.92
C GLY A 476 -21.91 -33.55 -3.16
N VAL A 477 -22.41 -32.39 -2.73
CA VAL A 477 -21.64 -31.42 -1.92
C VAL A 477 -21.23 -31.98 -0.54
N ASP A 478 -21.87 -33.04 -0.08
CA ASP A 478 -21.56 -33.81 1.13
C ASP A 478 -20.61 -35.00 0.89
N HIS A 479 -20.09 -35.15 -0.33
CA HIS A 479 -19.14 -36.20 -0.68
C HIS A 479 -17.84 -36.07 0.15
N PRO A 480 -17.20 -37.17 0.59
CA PRO A 480 -15.98 -37.14 1.44
C PRO A 480 -14.80 -36.36 0.87
N CYS A 481 -14.72 -36.16 -0.45
CA CYS A 481 -13.67 -35.35 -1.07
C CYS A 481 -13.91 -33.84 -0.96
N VAL A 482 -15.07 -33.40 -0.42
CA VAL A 482 -15.43 -31.99 -0.31
C VAL A 482 -15.01 -31.46 1.06
N VAL A 483 -14.31 -30.32 1.06
CA VAL A 483 -13.88 -29.60 2.28
C VAL A 483 -14.18 -28.12 2.15
N GLY A 484 -14.41 -27.44 3.26
CA GLY A 484 -14.52 -26.00 3.30
C GLY A 484 -13.15 -25.32 3.38
N TYR A 485 -13.05 -24.05 2.96
CA TYR A 485 -11.79 -23.30 3.07
C TYR A 485 -11.31 -23.16 4.52
N LEU A 486 -12.21 -23.12 5.50
CA LEU A 486 -11.85 -23.08 6.93
C LEU A 486 -11.25 -24.40 7.39
N ASP A 487 -11.74 -25.53 6.89
CA ASP A 487 -11.18 -26.84 7.20
C ASP A 487 -9.73 -26.92 6.71
N VAL A 488 -9.46 -26.40 5.51
CA VAL A 488 -8.11 -26.35 4.94
C VAL A 488 -7.21 -25.37 5.69
N LEU A 489 -7.61 -24.10 5.79
CA LEU A 489 -6.73 -23.04 6.31
C LEU A 489 -6.67 -23.00 7.84
N ARG A 490 -7.76 -23.31 8.55
CA ARG A 490 -7.81 -23.25 9.99
C ARG A 490 -7.49 -24.57 10.65
N GLU A 491 -8.16 -25.65 10.23
CA GLU A 491 -8.06 -26.96 10.86
C GLU A 491 -6.94 -27.83 10.28
N GLY A 492 -6.37 -27.45 9.10
CA GLY A 492 -5.31 -28.22 8.44
C GLY A 492 -5.79 -29.53 7.84
N ALA A 493 -7.05 -29.60 7.37
CA ALA A 493 -7.61 -30.77 6.73
C ALA A 493 -6.70 -31.26 5.58
N PRO A 494 -6.52 -32.57 5.43
CA PRO A 494 -5.70 -33.11 4.35
C PRO A 494 -6.32 -32.80 2.99
N VAL A 495 -5.47 -32.36 2.05
CA VAL A 495 -5.84 -32.04 0.67
C VAL A 495 -4.96 -32.86 -0.27
N GLY A 496 -5.57 -33.54 -1.25
CA GLY A 496 -4.89 -34.37 -2.23
C GLY A 496 -4.04 -33.57 -3.23
N GLU A 497 -3.49 -34.30 -4.22
CA GLU A 497 -2.60 -33.67 -5.22
C GLU A 497 -3.35 -32.93 -6.32
N ARG A 498 -4.59 -33.36 -6.66
CA ARG A 498 -5.45 -32.75 -7.69
C ARG A 498 -6.64 -32.08 -7.02
N VAL A 499 -6.74 -30.77 -7.19
CA VAL A 499 -7.68 -29.94 -6.42
C VAL A 499 -8.54 -29.08 -7.34
N ALA A 500 -9.86 -29.05 -7.08
CA ALA A 500 -10.77 -28.05 -7.63
C ALA A 500 -11.21 -27.08 -6.53
N ILE A 501 -11.01 -25.78 -6.75
CA ILE A 501 -11.47 -24.71 -5.86
C ILE A 501 -12.72 -24.06 -6.48
N LEU A 502 -13.86 -24.15 -5.80
CA LEU A 502 -15.13 -23.60 -6.23
C LEU A 502 -15.31 -22.17 -5.68
N GLY A 503 -15.17 -21.19 -6.57
CA GLY A 503 -15.24 -19.76 -6.23
C GLY A 503 -13.87 -19.08 -6.31
N ALA A 504 -13.74 -18.12 -7.24
CA ALA A 504 -12.51 -17.37 -7.51
C ALA A 504 -12.63 -15.91 -7.03
N GLY A 505 -13.17 -15.71 -5.84
CA GLY A 505 -13.06 -14.47 -5.08
C GLY A 505 -11.74 -14.42 -4.31
N GLY A 506 -11.55 -13.43 -3.43
CA GLY A 506 -10.34 -13.28 -2.62
C GLY A 506 -9.94 -14.56 -1.89
N ILE A 507 -10.90 -15.22 -1.20
CA ILE A 507 -10.66 -16.48 -0.47
C ILE A 507 -10.22 -17.61 -1.41
N GLY A 508 -10.81 -17.72 -2.60
CA GLY A 508 -10.43 -18.75 -3.56
C GLY A 508 -9.00 -18.57 -4.07
N PHE A 509 -8.56 -17.33 -4.28
CA PHE A 509 -7.16 -17.00 -4.58
C PHE A 509 -6.23 -17.33 -3.42
N ASP A 510 -6.62 -16.96 -2.19
CA ASP A 510 -5.85 -17.26 -0.97
C ASP A 510 -5.63 -18.76 -0.78
N VAL A 511 -6.68 -19.57 -0.98
CA VAL A 511 -6.60 -21.04 -0.90
C VAL A 511 -5.71 -21.59 -2.02
N ALA A 512 -5.81 -21.05 -3.24
CA ALA A 512 -4.96 -21.49 -4.34
C ALA A 512 -3.48 -21.17 -4.09
N GLU A 513 -3.16 -19.99 -3.57
CA GLU A 513 -1.82 -19.58 -3.17
C GLU A 513 -1.27 -20.50 -2.06
N TYR A 514 -2.08 -20.74 -1.03
CA TYR A 514 -1.73 -21.63 0.09
C TYR A 514 -1.44 -23.08 -0.36
N LEU A 515 -2.29 -23.64 -1.23
CA LEU A 515 -2.17 -25.03 -1.69
C LEU A 515 -1.06 -25.24 -2.71
N THR A 516 -0.65 -24.20 -3.41
CA THR A 516 0.44 -24.24 -4.40
C THR A 516 1.77 -23.72 -3.87
N ASP A 517 1.80 -23.29 -2.60
CA ASP A 517 3.05 -22.89 -1.94
C ASP A 517 3.95 -24.13 -1.73
N GLY A 518 5.18 -24.03 -2.20
CA GLY A 518 6.20 -25.06 -2.05
C GLY A 518 6.99 -24.98 -0.74
N GLY A 519 6.64 -24.03 0.14
CA GLY A 519 7.37 -23.75 1.37
C GLY A 519 8.67 -22.98 1.15
N ASP A 520 8.80 -22.30 0.01
CA ASP A 520 10.01 -21.56 -0.38
C ASP A 520 10.22 -20.24 0.40
N LYS A 521 9.19 -19.80 1.13
CA LYS A 521 9.19 -18.57 1.94
C LYS A 521 9.59 -17.30 1.17
N ALA A 522 9.28 -17.24 -0.11
CA ALA A 522 9.63 -16.09 -0.97
C ALA A 522 9.14 -14.75 -0.40
N HIS A 523 8.06 -14.73 0.36
CA HIS A 523 7.52 -13.53 1.03
C HIS A 523 8.32 -13.08 2.27
N GLU A 524 9.29 -13.86 2.74
CA GLU A 524 10.19 -13.57 3.85
C GLU A 524 11.65 -13.42 3.40
N ASP A 525 12.05 -14.15 2.34
CA ASP A 525 13.40 -14.22 1.83
C ASP A 525 13.58 -13.43 0.51
N PRO A 526 14.30 -12.29 0.52
CA PRO A 526 14.52 -11.48 -0.66
C PRO A 526 15.21 -12.22 -1.81
N GLU A 527 16.17 -13.11 -1.55
CA GLU A 527 16.91 -13.83 -2.60
C GLU A 527 15.97 -14.78 -3.36
N THR A 528 15.16 -15.54 -2.65
CA THR A 528 14.15 -16.42 -3.24
C THR A 528 13.11 -15.61 -3.99
N TYR A 529 12.64 -14.48 -3.41
CA TYR A 529 11.71 -13.57 -4.08
C TYR A 529 12.26 -13.11 -5.42
N PHE A 530 13.51 -12.64 -5.46
CA PHE A 530 14.13 -12.11 -6.67
C PHE A 530 14.32 -13.19 -7.75
N ARG A 531 14.71 -14.40 -7.37
CA ARG A 531 14.82 -15.53 -8.32
C ARG A 531 13.46 -15.88 -8.94
N LEU A 532 12.41 -15.94 -8.14
CA LEU A 532 11.06 -16.27 -8.61
C LEU A 532 10.46 -15.18 -9.51
N TRP A 533 10.77 -13.91 -9.25
CA TRP A 533 10.24 -12.78 -10.03
C TRP A 533 11.18 -12.33 -11.15
N GLY A 534 12.40 -12.80 -11.22
CA GLY A 534 13.37 -12.49 -12.26
C GLY A 534 13.99 -11.11 -12.08
N VAL A 535 14.47 -10.81 -10.88
CA VAL A 535 15.28 -9.61 -10.59
C VAL A 535 16.76 -9.98 -10.65
N ASP A 536 17.53 -9.22 -11.44
CA ASP A 536 18.99 -9.35 -11.50
C ASP A 536 19.63 -8.53 -10.35
N THR A 537 19.98 -9.20 -9.26
CA THR A 537 20.59 -8.56 -8.09
C THR A 537 22.07 -8.17 -8.32
N ASP A 538 22.73 -8.74 -9.32
CA ASP A 538 24.05 -8.27 -9.76
C ASP A 538 23.96 -6.98 -10.59
N TYR A 539 22.76 -6.69 -11.09
CA TYR A 539 22.42 -5.54 -11.92
C TYR A 539 23.32 -5.43 -13.18
N ARG A 540 23.54 -6.58 -13.85
CA ARG A 540 24.30 -6.65 -15.10
C ARG A 540 23.47 -6.29 -16.31
N ALA A 541 22.18 -6.65 -16.28
CA ALA A 541 21.25 -6.37 -17.35
C ALA A 541 20.60 -4.98 -17.21
N PRO A 542 20.38 -4.25 -18.33
CA PRO A 542 19.63 -3.00 -18.31
C PRO A 542 18.24 -3.18 -17.68
N GLY A 543 17.89 -2.29 -16.74
CA GLY A 543 16.64 -2.35 -15.99
C GLY A 543 16.61 -3.41 -14.87
N GLY A 544 17.70 -4.18 -14.65
CA GLY A 544 17.81 -5.15 -13.56
C GLY A 544 16.91 -6.37 -13.71
N LEU A 545 16.70 -6.86 -14.93
CA LEU A 545 15.83 -8.02 -15.23
C LEU A 545 16.66 -9.29 -15.44
N ALA A 546 16.17 -10.40 -14.88
CA ALA A 546 16.67 -11.76 -15.12
C ALA A 546 15.53 -12.68 -15.58
N ALA A 547 15.88 -13.89 -16.00
CA ALA A 547 14.89 -14.95 -16.26
C ALA A 547 14.34 -15.47 -14.93
N PRO A 548 13.00 -15.44 -14.73
CA PRO A 548 12.42 -15.93 -13.48
C PRO A 548 12.43 -17.46 -13.39
N GLU A 549 12.73 -17.97 -12.20
CA GLU A 549 12.60 -19.40 -11.90
C GLU A 549 11.12 -19.80 -11.74
N ARG A 550 10.80 -21.04 -12.13
CA ARG A 550 9.44 -21.59 -12.05
C ARG A 550 9.48 -22.99 -11.43
N PRO A 551 9.55 -23.09 -10.09
CA PRO A 551 9.50 -24.39 -9.42
C PRO A 551 8.14 -25.06 -9.68
N ALA A 552 8.15 -26.40 -9.77
CA ALA A 552 6.91 -27.15 -9.89
C ALA A 552 6.09 -27.03 -8.59
N PRO A 553 4.79 -26.72 -8.67
CA PRO A 553 3.95 -26.66 -7.49
C PRO A 553 3.69 -28.05 -6.90
N PRO A 554 3.43 -28.17 -5.60
CA PRO A 554 3.15 -29.44 -4.95
C PRO A 554 1.79 -30.05 -5.35
N ARG A 555 0.91 -29.27 -5.97
CA ARG A 555 -0.45 -29.70 -6.37
C ARG A 555 -0.86 -29.13 -7.71
N THR A 556 -1.69 -29.87 -8.42
CA THR A 556 -2.43 -29.39 -9.60
C THR A 556 -3.74 -28.79 -9.14
N VAL A 557 -3.95 -27.48 -9.41
CA VAL A 557 -5.10 -26.73 -8.92
C VAL A 557 -5.91 -26.15 -10.07
N HIS A 558 -7.22 -26.39 -10.04
CA HIS A 558 -8.23 -25.74 -10.87
C HIS A 558 -8.99 -24.70 -10.03
N LEU A 559 -8.89 -23.41 -10.38
CA LEU A 559 -9.61 -22.32 -9.74
C LEU A 559 -10.81 -21.92 -10.62
N LEU A 560 -12.03 -22.20 -10.15
CA LEU A 560 -13.24 -22.21 -10.95
C LEU A 560 -14.18 -21.06 -10.57
N GLN A 561 -14.78 -20.43 -11.56
CA GLN A 561 -15.69 -19.29 -11.40
C GLN A 561 -16.94 -19.45 -12.25
N ARG A 562 -18.13 -19.21 -11.66
CA ARG A 562 -19.41 -19.18 -12.41
C ARG A 562 -19.55 -17.99 -13.36
N LYS A 563 -19.02 -16.82 -12.96
CA LYS A 563 -19.05 -15.62 -13.79
C LYS A 563 -18.20 -15.83 -15.05
N THR A 564 -18.67 -15.34 -16.18
CA THR A 564 -17.97 -15.40 -17.49
C THR A 564 -16.85 -14.36 -17.63
N SER A 565 -16.80 -13.38 -16.70
CA SER A 565 -15.71 -12.42 -16.65
C SER A 565 -14.37 -13.08 -16.35
N LYS A 566 -13.28 -12.40 -16.66
CA LYS A 566 -11.91 -12.85 -16.31
C LYS A 566 -11.83 -13.26 -14.84
N VAL A 567 -11.25 -14.42 -14.55
CA VAL A 567 -11.04 -14.88 -13.17
C VAL A 567 -10.19 -13.87 -12.40
N GLY A 568 -10.67 -13.51 -11.20
CA GLY A 568 -10.05 -12.47 -10.36
C GLY A 568 -10.28 -11.03 -10.86
N ALA A 569 -11.29 -10.77 -11.70
CA ALA A 569 -11.65 -9.40 -12.12
C ALA A 569 -12.07 -8.49 -10.94
N GLY A 570 -12.59 -9.08 -9.85
CA GLY A 570 -12.99 -8.35 -8.63
C GLY A 570 -11.90 -8.17 -7.58
N LEU A 571 -10.67 -8.61 -7.84
CA LEU A 571 -9.55 -8.39 -6.93
C LEU A 571 -9.10 -6.93 -6.92
N GLY A 572 -8.31 -6.54 -5.91
CA GLY A 572 -7.74 -5.20 -5.78
C GLY A 572 -7.11 -4.69 -7.07
N LYS A 573 -7.35 -3.43 -7.39
CA LYS A 573 -6.94 -2.82 -8.66
C LYS A 573 -5.42 -2.89 -8.87
N THR A 574 -4.66 -2.66 -7.81
CA THR A 574 -3.19 -2.62 -7.86
C THR A 574 -2.52 -3.94 -7.51
N THR A 575 -3.22 -4.90 -6.89
CA THR A 575 -2.66 -6.19 -6.48
C THR A 575 -3.23 -7.40 -7.24
N GLY A 576 -4.40 -7.29 -7.82
CA GLY A 576 -5.06 -8.42 -8.50
C GLY A 576 -4.27 -8.99 -9.67
N TRP A 577 -3.43 -8.19 -10.34
CA TRP A 577 -2.54 -8.68 -11.38
C TRP A 577 -1.40 -9.54 -10.80
N ILE A 578 -0.92 -9.23 -9.58
CA ILE A 578 0.12 -9.97 -8.87
C ILE A 578 -0.38 -11.38 -8.58
N HIS A 579 -1.51 -11.50 -7.89
CA HIS A 579 -2.14 -12.79 -7.56
C HIS A 579 -2.38 -13.65 -8.80
N ARG A 580 -2.96 -13.07 -9.88
CA ARG A 580 -3.16 -13.81 -11.14
C ARG A 580 -1.84 -14.25 -11.80
N THR A 581 -0.80 -13.43 -11.72
CA THR A 581 0.51 -13.74 -12.29
C THR A 581 1.17 -14.87 -11.50
N GLU A 582 1.17 -14.77 -10.18
CA GLU A 582 1.75 -15.77 -9.29
C GLU A 582 1.08 -17.14 -9.47
N LEU A 583 -0.25 -17.20 -9.45
CA LEU A 583 -0.96 -18.47 -9.66
C LEU A 583 -0.70 -19.09 -11.05
N ARG A 584 -0.55 -18.25 -12.11
CA ARG A 584 -0.13 -18.78 -13.43
C ARG A 584 1.29 -19.32 -13.39
N HIS A 585 2.20 -18.64 -12.70
CA HIS A 585 3.57 -19.13 -12.53
C HIS A 585 3.62 -20.47 -11.78
N ARG A 586 2.67 -20.69 -10.89
CA ARG A 586 2.46 -21.94 -10.16
C ARG A 586 1.56 -22.96 -10.90
N GLY A 587 1.26 -22.72 -12.18
CA GLY A 587 0.51 -23.65 -13.04
C GLY A 587 -0.97 -23.82 -12.71
N VAL A 588 -1.58 -22.90 -11.94
CA VAL A 588 -3.02 -22.96 -11.62
C VAL A 588 -3.86 -22.70 -12.86
N THR A 589 -4.77 -23.61 -13.16
CA THR A 589 -5.75 -23.49 -14.25
C THR A 589 -6.96 -22.68 -13.79
N MET A 590 -7.16 -21.50 -14.36
CA MET A 590 -8.25 -20.58 -14.01
C MET A 590 -9.38 -20.67 -15.06
N VAL A 591 -10.57 -21.15 -14.67
CA VAL A 591 -11.69 -21.38 -15.60
C VAL A 591 -12.88 -20.49 -15.25
N PRO A 592 -13.28 -19.57 -16.11
CA PRO A 592 -14.52 -18.77 -15.96
C PRO A 592 -15.72 -19.50 -16.59
N GLY A 593 -16.95 -19.06 -16.23
CA GLY A 593 -18.19 -19.52 -16.86
C GLY A 593 -18.58 -20.95 -16.52
N VAL A 594 -18.12 -21.48 -15.39
CA VAL A 594 -18.35 -22.86 -14.98
C VAL A 594 -19.74 -23.02 -14.35
N ARG A 595 -20.50 -24.00 -14.84
CA ARG A 595 -21.63 -24.58 -14.10
C ARG A 595 -21.17 -25.85 -13.41
N TYR A 596 -21.44 -25.98 -12.12
CA TYR A 596 -21.15 -27.17 -11.33
C TYR A 596 -22.35 -28.11 -11.42
N ASP A 597 -22.17 -29.31 -11.98
CA ASP A 597 -23.25 -30.23 -12.23
C ASP A 597 -23.44 -31.23 -11.07
N ARG A 598 -22.36 -31.90 -10.62
CA ARG A 598 -22.35 -32.78 -9.46
C ARG A 598 -20.93 -33.14 -9.03
N ILE A 599 -20.81 -33.72 -7.84
CA ILE A 599 -19.56 -34.28 -7.28
C ILE A 599 -19.83 -35.76 -6.95
N ASP A 600 -18.92 -36.65 -7.38
CA ASP A 600 -18.97 -38.10 -7.10
C ASP A 600 -17.56 -38.70 -7.07
N ASP A 601 -17.44 -40.03 -6.98
CA ASP A 601 -16.15 -40.75 -6.96
C ASP A 601 -15.26 -40.52 -8.21
N ALA A 602 -15.84 -40.05 -9.32
CA ALA A 602 -15.09 -39.74 -10.54
C ALA A 602 -14.47 -38.32 -10.46
N GLY A 603 -14.92 -37.49 -9.52
CA GLY A 603 -14.46 -36.12 -9.33
C GLY A 603 -15.58 -35.05 -9.44
N LEU A 604 -15.22 -33.89 -9.94
CA LEU A 604 -16.13 -32.76 -10.13
C LEU A 604 -16.63 -32.68 -11.58
N HIS A 605 -17.93 -32.88 -11.79
CA HIS A 605 -18.57 -32.72 -13.10
C HIS A 605 -18.92 -31.26 -13.33
N ILE A 606 -18.46 -30.71 -14.44
CA ILE A 606 -18.69 -29.30 -14.82
C ILE A 606 -19.13 -29.18 -16.26
N THR A 607 -19.83 -28.08 -16.54
CA THR A 607 -20.10 -27.63 -17.91
C THR A 607 -19.58 -26.22 -18.12
N VAL A 608 -18.86 -25.99 -19.23
CA VAL A 608 -18.38 -24.68 -19.65
C VAL A 608 -18.91 -24.43 -21.07
N GLY A 609 -19.76 -23.42 -21.22
CA GLY A 609 -20.53 -23.27 -22.47
C GLY A 609 -21.45 -24.49 -22.67
N ASP A 610 -21.23 -25.22 -23.76
CA ASP A 610 -21.98 -26.45 -24.10
C ASP A 610 -21.18 -27.73 -23.86
N GLU A 611 -19.93 -27.60 -23.38
CA GLU A 611 -19.04 -28.73 -23.14
C GLU A 611 -19.10 -29.20 -21.70
N SER A 612 -19.49 -30.46 -21.51
CA SER A 612 -19.46 -31.12 -20.18
C SER A 612 -18.21 -31.98 -20.04
N THR A 613 -17.55 -31.88 -18.91
CA THR A 613 -16.35 -32.65 -18.58
C THR A 613 -16.32 -33.03 -17.10
N VAL A 614 -15.49 -34.04 -16.80
CA VAL A 614 -15.20 -34.42 -15.42
C VAL A 614 -13.77 -33.99 -15.09
N LEU A 615 -13.62 -33.15 -14.07
CA LEU A 615 -12.32 -32.87 -13.48
C LEU A 615 -12.02 -33.99 -12.47
N GLU A 616 -11.07 -34.85 -12.84
CA GLU A 616 -10.59 -35.92 -11.95
C GLU A 616 -9.76 -35.28 -10.83
N VAL A 617 -10.40 -35.01 -9.70
CA VAL A 617 -9.77 -34.34 -8.54
C VAL A 617 -9.91 -35.20 -7.30
N ASP A 618 -8.91 -35.10 -6.43
CA ASP A 618 -8.87 -35.81 -5.15
C ASP A 618 -9.60 -34.99 -4.05
N THR A 619 -9.69 -33.68 -4.25
CA THR A 619 -10.33 -32.75 -3.29
C THR A 619 -11.05 -31.62 -4.00
N VAL A 620 -12.24 -31.29 -3.49
CA VAL A 620 -13.01 -30.11 -3.89
C VAL A 620 -13.07 -29.15 -2.70
N VAL A 621 -12.55 -27.92 -2.86
CA VAL A 621 -12.55 -26.91 -1.81
C VAL A 621 -13.62 -25.86 -2.07
N LEU A 622 -14.52 -25.65 -1.10
CA LEU A 622 -15.62 -24.71 -1.20
C LEU A 622 -15.19 -23.30 -0.75
N CYS A 623 -15.19 -22.36 -1.72
CA CYS A 623 -14.98 -20.93 -1.52
C CYS A 623 -16.17 -20.12 -2.08
N THR A 624 -17.39 -20.60 -1.88
CA THR A 624 -18.61 -20.21 -2.59
C THR A 624 -19.37 -19.03 -1.98
N GLY A 625 -18.72 -18.26 -1.12
CA GLY A 625 -19.27 -17.08 -0.47
C GLY A 625 -19.61 -17.29 1.00
N GLN A 626 -20.22 -16.28 1.60
CA GLN A 626 -20.45 -16.19 3.04
C GLN A 626 -21.88 -15.75 3.34
N GLU A 627 -22.35 -16.05 4.54
CA GLU A 627 -23.62 -15.59 5.09
C GLU A 627 -23.39 -14.80 6.39
N PRO A 628 -24.13 -13.70 6.62
CA PRO A 628 -24.00 -12.90 7.83
C PRO A 628 -24.42 -13.70 9.07
N SER A 629 -23.61 -13.69 10.13
CA SER A 629 -23.95 -14.31 11.42
C SER A 629 -24.65 -13.28 12.33
N ARG A 630 -25.97 -13.08 12.13
CA ARG A 630 -26.73 -12.02 12.79
C ARG A 630 -27.77 -12.48 13.82
N GLY A 631 -27.87 -13.78 14.12
CA GLY A 631 -28.90 -14.33 15.02
C GLY A 631 -28.96 -13.62 16.38
N LEU A 632 -27.81 -13.34 17.01
CA LEU A 632 -27.79 -12.59 18.27
C LEU A 632 -28.35 -11.17 18.14
N TYR A 633 -28.12 -10.50 17.02
CA TYR A 633 -28.66 -9.16 16.75
C TYR A 633 -30.18 -9.21 16.66
N ASP A 634 -30.72 -10.18 15.94
CA ASP A 634 -32.17 -10.36 15.76
C ASP A 634 -32.83 -10.66 17.11
N ASP A 635 -32.23 -11.52 17.95
CA ASP A 635 -32.69 -11.82 19.31
C ASP A 635 -32.68 -10.59 20.24
N LEU A 636 -31.61 -9.76 20.16
CA LEU A 636 -31.49 -8.52 20.94
C LEU A 636 -32.59 -7.51 20.55
N VAL A 637 -32.80 -7.33 19.26
CA VAL A 637 -33.86 -6.42 18.76
C VAL A 637 -35.25 -6.91 19.18
N ALA A 638 -35.50 -8.22 19.07
CA ALA A 638 -36.76 -8.84 19.53
C ALA A 638 -36.98 -8.66 21.03
N ALA A 639 -35.92 -8.66 21.84
CA ALA A 639 -35.95 -8.40 23.27
C ALA A 639 -36.02 -6.91 23.64
N GLY A 640 -36.03 -6.00 22.66
CA GLY A 640 -36.10 -4.55 22.87
C GLY A 640 -34.78 -3.88 23.27
N HIS A 641 -33.65 -4.55 23.08
CA HIS A 641 -32.32 -3.95 23.31
C HIS A 641 -31.91 -3.03 22.18
N ARG A 642 -31.16 -2.00 22.54
CA ARG A 642 -30.49 -1.14 21.57
C ARG A 642 -29.21 -1.84 21.09
N ALA A 643 -29.21 -2.32 19.86
CA ALA A 643 -28.12 -3.06 19.28
C ALA A 643 -27.67 -2.43 17.94
N HIS A 644 -26.37 -2.56 17.65
CA HIS A 644 -25.74 -2.13 16.41
C HIS A 644 -25.13 -3.35 15.72
N LEU A 645 -25.17 -3.37 14.39
CA LEU A 645 -24.63 -4.46 13.59
C LEU A 645 -23.49 -3.94 12.72
N ILE A 646 -22.30 -4.58 12.78
CA ILE A 646 -21.12 -4.17 12.03
C ILE A 646 -20.35 -5.34 11.41
N GLY A 647 -19.51 -5.04 10.43
CA GLY A 647 -18.62 -5.99 9.78
C GLY A 647 -19.36 -7.03 8.95
N GLY A 648 -18.89 -8.28 9.00
CA GLY A 648 -19.48 -9.39 8.25
C GLY A 648 -20.88 -9.75 8.71
N ALA A 649 -21.23 -9.50 9.97
CA ALA A 649 -22.57 -9.72 10.51
C ALA A 649 -23.60 -8.77 9.90
N ASP A 650 -23.20 -7.58 9.49
CA ASP A 650 -24.02 -6.63 8.75
C ASP A 650 -24.13 -7.02 7.27
N VAL A 651 -22.99 -7.10 6.58
CA VAL A 651 -22.92 -7.42 5.15
C VAL A 651 -21.83 -8.43 4.87
N ALA A 652 -22.18 -9.56 4.28
CA ALA A 652 -21.25 -10.64 3.90
C ALA A 652 -20.82 -10.60 2.41
N ALA A 653 -21.12 -9.51 1.67
CA ALA A 653 -20.88 -9.45 0.22
C ALA A 653 -19.40 -9.57 -0.14
N GLU A 654 -18.53 -8.97 0.67
CA GLU A 654 -17.06 -9.07 0.58
C GLU A 654 -16.50 -9.16 1.99
N LEU A 655 -15.65 -10.17 2.24
CA LEU A 655 -14.85 -10.21 3.46
C LEU A 655 -13.67 -9.26 3.29
N ASP A 656 -13.87 -8.01 3.70
CA ASP A 656 -12.93 -6.94 3.55
C ASP A 656 -12.60 -6.32 4.92
N ALA A 657 -11.36 -6.52 5.38
CA ALA A 657 -10.88 -5.96 6.63
C ALA A 657 -10.92 -4.42 6.61
N LYS A 658 -10.73 -3.78 5.45
CA LYS A 658 -10.85 -2.33 5.25
C LYS A 658 -12.22 -1.83 5.68
N ARG A 659 -13.30 -2.42 5.13
CA ARG A 659 -14.68 -2.07 5.47
C ARG A 659 -14.98 -2.37 6.94
N ALA A 660 -14.53 -3.53 7.43
CA ALA A 660 -14.77 -3.95 8.80
C ALA A 660 -14.16 -2.99 9.84
N VAL A 661 -12.88 -2.63 9.66
CA VAL A 661 -12.17 -1.70 10.55
C VAL A 661 -12.78 -0.30 10.48
N LYS A 662 -13.08 0.18 9.26
CA LYS A 662 -13.74 1.48 9.06
C LYS A 662 -15.09 1.55 9.76
N GLN A 663 -15.97 0.59 9.53
CA GLN A 663 -17.32 0.56 10.11
C GLN A 663 -17.28 0.51 11.65
N GLY A 664 -16.35 -0.28 12.23
CA GLY A 664 -16.16 -0.32 13.68
C GLY A 664 -15.69 1.03 14.25
N THR A 665 -14.76 1.70 13.58
CA THR A 665 -14.26 3.02 14.00
C THR A 665 -15.34 4.11 13.87
N GLU A 666 -16.08 4.13 12.75
CA GLU A 666 -17.18 5.09 12.51
C GLU A 666 -18.31 4.93 13.52
N LEU A 667 -18.73 3.69 13.82
CA LEU A 667 -19.72 3.45 14.86
C LEU A 667 -19.22 3.96 16.21
N ALA A 668 -18.00 3.64 16.60
CA ALA A 668 -17.42 4.11 17.86
C ALA A 668 -17.35 5.63 17.92
N ALA A 669 -17.05 6.32 16.82
CA ALA A 669 -17.04 7.78 16.76
C ALA A 669 -18.44 8.39 16.98
N ALA A 670 -19.50 7.66 16.63
CA ALA A 670 -20.90 8.09 16.77
C ALA A 670 -21.53 7.76 18.13
N LEU A 671 -20.97 6.80 18.92
CA LEU A 671 -21.49 6.41 20.24
C LEU A 671 -21.36 7.56 21.26
#